data_e4e356067c5b9f55d4a97c751f774b04
#
_entry.id   e4e356067c5b9f55d4a97c751f774b04
#
_cell.length_a   1.000
_cell.length_b   1.000
_cell.length_c   1.000
_cell.angle_alpha   90.00
_cell.angle_beta   90.00
_cell.angle_gamma   90.00
#
_symmetry.space_group_name_H-M   'P 1'
#
loop_
_entity.id
_entity.type
_entity.pdbx_description
1 polymer ?
#
loop_
_entity_poly.entity_id
_entity_poly.type
_entity_poly.pdbx_seq_one_letter_code
_entity_poly.pdbx_strand_id
1 'polypeptide(L)'
;MKKPLYSFYKKFGLFLLVFLASFLLFKTVLAADNVASGITQVDSGIALGNTSPIQTVLKVIQIALGFLGIILVCIIIYAGYLWTTSMGQAAKIDKAKGILKGAVIGLIIILSAWGITYFILKKLVGNDSGAPTASLMSVNVKNLSIGTLGSCSIESVYPEPDAKDVARNTNILITAKEALDLNTVCINKDTKAACACNNTPSCNYLNPKNIQIFKTSDGNTCSSSGCSGNLQDVEVSVPAGNKTLVLRPLSYLGNSSGNVEYGVHLTNDLKKSGGEALFTTCSSDYLEWKFETNTKLDLEPPQVLLGNIFPPVDNLADVTKVNSQAKGAEAKITVTGCPKAYDMAKKVSITGVGSSVTADFTVNSNYSGTITDFTAEVTSGKMKLFSGSNLLGSSDITNNQAVFDGYFTITLTSVVEGNSWNIVVKPAMVADNLTVGSNTYIFSAAKTNSGNEIAVPSTCSPANVAANIEIALSGNSQIKTTSSGGTLTIFASEAGLAGNSLALSSNSQSLSLKKFSGGTEKSESYQIKGLKDKPMNSVIQVNFNEAMNPMVLSGTADEVSSYVRLVNADDTAKSAGGACSKNSDCLSYNCQATACVGNYVSGNFSLNNAYQTLEFISDKECGVNSCGETMYCLPASSHLALKINAASLKSCASSSDCQAFAPYSECVSNICRDTAKKINYPLADSLNLNGAVDLAFNSLDGNRDKKADGPVKILYPYFIEGSTDLNKRDGFEFSFFISNEINSVPPTISLTSPRLAEANVNVSRPVVIDFNDLMMSSTLRTGSLLINNGLADTQHKLINLRSSANNPLGYWIKSENLERGTADGEPDYTSTKILHSDFFESVTYISQIGSGVKNIYQNCFKPSIGPGCLSLTESNPSCCYGSGTNTLDNNGNCVN
;
A
#
# COMPACT_ATOMS: atom_id res chain seq x y z
N MET A 1 30.60 -27.33 60.29
CA MET A 1 30.93 -26.17 59.45
C MET A 1 29.70 -25.56 58.82
N LYS A 2 28.76 -24.95 59.57
CA LYS A 2 27.50 -24.38 59.07
C LYS A 2 27.28 -22.92 59.54
N LYS A 3 28.28 -22.17 59.95
CA LYS A 3 28.08 -20.79 60.46
C LYS A 3 28.50 -19.61 59.60
N PRO A 4 29.27 -19.70 58.49
CA PRO A 4 29.57 -18.49 57.69
C PRO A 4 28.50 -18.12 56.66
N LEU A 5 27.66 -19.05 56.17
CA LEU A 5 26.70 -18.76 55.12
C LEU A 5 25.49 -17.94 55.62
N TYR A 6 25.04 -18.18 56.83
CA TYR A 6 23.88 -17.44 57.41
C TYR A 6 24.20 -15.96 57.70
N SER A 7 25.43 -15.63 58.10
CA SER A 7 25.90 -14.26 58.30
C SER A 7 25.99 -13.48 56.98
N PHE A 8 26.29 -14.14 55.87
CA PHE A 8 26.37 -13.53 54.56
C PHE A 8 24.98 -13.18 53.98
N TYR A 9 24.02 -14.08 54.08
CA TYR A 9 22.64 -13.82 53.66
C TYR A 9 21.99 -12.71 54.50
N LYS A 10 22.27 -12.60 55.76
CA LYS A 10 21.77 -11.55 56.65
C LYS A 10 22.37 -10.17 56.29
N LYS A 11 23.69 -10.11 55.98
CA LYS A 11 24.35 -8.88 55.51
C LYS A 11 23.95 -8.48 54.10
N PHE A 12 23.77 -9.46 53.20
CA PHE A 12 23.32 -9.23 51.86
C PHE A 12 21.84 -8.79 51.81
N GLY A 13 20.98 -9.43 52.62
CA GLY A 13 19.59 -9.03 52.79
C GLY A 13 19.45 -7.61 53.36
N LEU A 14 20.31 -7.26 54.34
CA LEU A 14 20.32 -5.90 54.89
C LEU A 14 20.83 -4.87 53.85
N PHE A 15 21.83 -5.22 53.05
CA PHE A 15 22.35 -4.36 52.00
C PHE A 15 21.27 -4.13 50.91
N LEU A 16 20.55 -5.20 50.54
CA LEU A 16 19.44 -5.11 49.55
C LEU A 16 18.30 -4.28 50.12
N LEU A 17 17.98 -4.40 51.38
CA LEU A 17 16.93 -3.66 52.06
C LEU A 17 17.29 -2.18 52.21
N VAL A 18 18.52 -1.84 52.51
CA VAL A 18 19.05 -0.46 52.58
C VAL A 18 19.08 0.13 51.18
N PHE A 19 19.46 -0.65 50.14
CA PHE A 19 19.43 -0.19 48.77
C PHE A 19 18.02 0.06 48.23
N LEU A 20 17.06 -0.83 48.56
CA LEU A 20 15.64 -0.60 48.22
C LEU A 20 15.07 0.59 48.98
N ALA A 21 15.43 0.79 50.26
CA ALA A 21 15.00 1.93 51.06
C ALA A 21 15.58 3.24 50.54
N SER A 22 16.83 3.26 50.13
CA SER A 22 17.45 4.45 49.48
C SER A 22 16.79 4.78 48.11
N PHE A 23 16.39 3.76 47.38
CA PHE A 23 15.68 3.96 46.10
C PHE A 23 14.27 4.48 46.28
N LEU A 24 13.57 4.07 47.35
CA LEU A 24 12.26 4.60 47.75
C LEU A 24 12.37 6.04 48.26
N LEU A 25 13.42 6.36 49.03
CA LEU A 25 13.69 7.73 49.50
C LEU A 25 14.13 8.68 48.36
N PHE A 26 14.77 8.17 47.31
CA PHE A 26 15.13 9.00 46.15
C PHE A 26 13.89 9.42 45.30
N LYS A 27 12.81 8.63 45.33
CA LYS A 27 11.55 9.03 44.71
C LYS A 27 10.76 10.08 45.52
N THR A 28 10.97 10.17 46.81
CA THR A 28 10.28 11.13 47.66
C THR A 28 10.92 12.52 47.71
N VAL A 29 12.22 12.64 47.30
CA VAL A 29 12.93 13.93 47.25
C VAL A 29 12.69 14.67 45.94
N LEU A 30 12.25 13.99 44.87
CA LEU A 30 11.89 14.61 43.59
C LEU A 30 10.41 15.00 43.46
N ALA A 31 9.57 14.78 44.50
CA ALA A 31 8.15 15.06 44.49
C ALA A 31 7.71 16.20 45.43
N ALA A 32 8.61 17.02 45.97
CA ALA A 32 8.32 18.01 46.97
C ALA A 32 8.27 19.50 46.52
N ASP A 33 8.19 19.74 45.22
CA ASP A 33 7.84 21.08 44.74
C ASP A 33 6.73 21.03 43.68
N ASN A 34 5.57 21.46 44.08
CA ASN A 34 4.35 21.84 43.35
C ASN A 34 3.09 21.04 43.70
N VAL A 35 2.61 21.21 44.91
CA VAL A 35 1.24 20.89 45.32
C VAL A 35 0.46 22.21 45.49
N ALA A 36 0.25 22.93 44.40
CA ALA A 36 -0.64 24.11 44.42
C ALA A 36 -1.22 24.51 43.05
N SER A 37 -1.36 23.62 42.12
CA SER A 37 -2.16 23.93 40.93
C SER A 37 -2.90 22.70 40.46
N GLY A 38 -4.19 22.83 40.65
CA GLY A 38 -5.27 21.86 40.49
C GLY A 38 -5.14 20.73 39.45
N ILE A 39 -6.00 19.79 39.65
CA ILE A 39 -6.31 18.55 38.92
C ILE A 39 -6.08 18.54 37.39
N THR A 40 -5.90 19.67 36.74
CA THR A 40 -5.64 19.79 35.30
C THR A 40 -4.19 19.51 34.87
N GLN A 41 -3.24 19.36 35.80
CA GLN A 41 -1.86 18.97 35.47
C GLN A 41 -1.54 17.50 35.70
N VAL A 42 -2.44 16.76 36.31
CA VAL A 42 -2.28 15.29 36.49
C VAL A 42 -2.54 14.56 35.18
N ASP A 43 -3.34 15.12 34.27
CA ASP A 43 -3.65 14.53 32.96
C ASP A 43 -2.45 14.62 31.96
N SER A 44 -1.54 15.54 32.14
CA SER A 44 -0.35 15.68 31.26
C SER A 44 0.90 14.92 31.77
N GLY A 45 0.88 14.44 33.02
CA GLY A 45 2.00 13.70 33.62
C GLY A 45 1.85 12.18 33.64
N ILE A 46 0.64 11.68 33.44
CA ILE A 46 0.35 10.25 33.34
C ILE A 46 -0.39 9.98 32.03
N ALA A 47 0.31 10.11 30.92
CA ALA A 47 -0.18 9.67 29.61
C ALA A 47 -0.30 8.12 29.56
N LEU A 48 -1.19 7.57 30.37
CA LEU A 48 -1.63 6.16 30.28
C LEU A 48 -2.79 5.98 29.30
N GLY A 49 -3.32 7.08 28.74
CA GLY A 49 -4.51 7.05 27.89
C GLY A 49 -4.26 6.92 26.37
N ASN A 50 -3.05 7.21 25.85
CA ASN A 50 -2.75 7.23 24.41
C ASN A 50 -1.60 6.32 23.95
N THR A 51 -1.01 5.52 24.84
CA THR A 51 -0.03 4.50 24.45
C THR A 51 -0.73 3.16 24.31
N SER A 52 -0.51 2.49 23.18
CA SER A 52 -1.07 1.15 22.97
C SER A 52 -0.63 0.23 24.12
N PRO A 53 -1.45 -0.70 24.59
CA PRO A 53 -1.10 -1.64 25.67
C PRO A 53 0.24 -2.34 25.44
N ILE A 54 0.61 -2.54 24.20
CA ILE A 54 1.87 -3.18 23.76
C ILE A 54 3.08 -2.28 24.05
N GLN A 55 2.99 -0.97 23.83
CA GLN A 55 4.09 -0.03 24.14
C GLN A 55 4.35 0.06 25.64
N THR A 56 3.30 -0.06 26.46
CA THR A 56 3.42 -0.11 27.93
C THR A 56 4.11 -1.40 28.36
N VAL A 57 3.76 -2.54 27.78
CA VAL A 57 4.42 -3.84 28.04
C VAL A 57 5.89 -3.78 27.62
N LEU A 58 6.24 -3.20 26.47
CA LEU A 58 7.62 -3.04 26.00
C LEU A 58 8.47 -2.18 26.96
N LYS A 59 7.93 -1.07 27.46
CA LYS A 59 8.62 -0.25 28.49
C LYS A 59 8.86 -1.01 29.79
N VAL A 60 7.90 -1.80 30.24
CA VAL A 60 8.06 -2.64 31.44
C VAL A 60 9.16 -3.70 31.21
N ILE A 61 9.18 -4.35 30.04
CA ILE A 61 10.20 -5.34 29.70
C ILE A 61 11.58 -4.67 29.62
N GLN A 62 11.72 -3.48 29.04
CA GLN A 62 13.00 -2.75 28.99
C GLN A 62 13.53 -2.40 30.38
N ILE A 63 12.68 -1.98 31.29
CA ILE A 63 13.06 -1.69 32.69
C ILE A 63 13.51 -2.97 33.39
N ALA A 64 12.80 -4.08 33.21
CA ALA A 64 13.15 -5.37 33.78
C ALA A 64 14.51 -5.90 33.28
N LEU A 65 14.79 -5.76 31.96
CA LEU A 65 16.08 -6.14 31.37
C LEU A 65 17.23 -5.25 31.86
N GLY A 66 17.01 -3.96 32.08
CA GLY A 66 18.00 -3.07 32.71
C GLY A 66 18.38 -3.54 34.10
N PHE A 67 17.41 -3.97 34.91
CA PHE A 67 17.64 -4.55 36.24
C PHE A 67 18.46 -5.85 36.21
N LEU A 68 18.14 -6.74 35.27
CA LEU A 68 18.89 -8.00 35.06
C LEU A 68 20.35 -7.75 34.66
N GLY A 69 20.63 -6.71 33.88
CA GLY A 69 22.00 -6.29 33.55
C GLY A 69 22.83 -5.91 34.79
N ILE A 70 22.24 -5.13 35.71
CA ILE A 70 22.87 -4.73 36.96
C ILE A 70 23.19 -5.97 37.82
N ILE A 71 22.24 -6.90 37.94
CA ILE A 71 22.43 -8.14 38.71
C ILE A 71 23.58 -8.98 38.12
N LEU A 72 23.67 -9.08 36.80
CA LEU A 72 24.70 -9.80 36.08
C LEU A 72 26.08 -9.20 36.38
N VAL A 73 26.20 -7.86 36.32
CA VAL A 73 27.46 -7.17 36.65
C VAL A 73 27.89 -7.48 38.10
N CYS A 74 26.97 -7.48 39.06
CA CYS A 74 27.24 -7.86 40.45
C CYS A 74 27.72 -9.32 40.56
N ILE A 75 27.15 -10.23 39.82
CA ILE A 75 27.57 -11.66 39.83
C ILE A 75 28.97 -11.81 39.23
N ILE A 76 29.29 -11.09 38.17
CA ILE A 76 30.64 -11.12 37.53
C ILE A 76 31.69 -10.55 38.51
N ILE A 77 31.40 -9.42 39.17
CA ILE A 77 32.28 -8.83 40.17
C ILE A 77 32.52 -9.82 41.35
N TYR A 78 31.45 -10.47 41.81
CA TYR A 78 31.55 -11.48 42.86
C TYR A 78 32.39 -12.70 42.45
N ALA A 79 32.20 -13.20 41.23
CA ALA A 79 33.02 -14.29 40.69
C ALA A 79 34.48 -13.88 40.55
N GLY A 80 34.76 -12.65 40.07
CA GLY A 80 36.12 -12.07 40.00
C GLY A 80 36.77 -11.94 41.40
N TYR A 81 36.04 -11.46 42.38
CA TYR A 81 36.48 -11.40 43.76
C TYR A 81 36.85 -12.81 44.32
N LEU A 82 35.99 -13.82 44.11
CA LEU A 82 36.29 -15.19 44.51
C LEU A 82 37.56 -15.75 43.82
N TRP A 83 37.78 -15.37 42.56
CA TRP A 83 38.94 -15.80 41.79
C TRP A 83 40.22 -15.16 42.33
N THR A 84 40.22 -13.83 42.51
CA THR A 84 41.41 -13.10 43.00
C THR A 84 41.77 -13.43 44.45
N THR A 85 40.78 -13.73 45.30
CA THR A 85 40.98 -14.09 46.71
C THR A 85 41.18 -15.59 46.93
N SER A 86 41.31 -16.39 45.90
CA SER A 86 41.44 -17.84 45.97
C SER A 86 42.79 -18.33 46.52
N MET A 87 43.86 -17.48 46.48
CA MET A 87 45.22 -17.83 46.93
C MET A 87 45.71 -19.20 46.42
N GLY A 88 45.38 -19.57 45.18
CA GLY A 88 45.75 -20.84 44.58
C GLY A 88 44.91 -22.07 44.96
N GLN A 89 43.84 -21.91 45.74
CA GLN A 89 42.95 -23.03 46.09
C GLN A 89 42.09 -23.44 44.94
N ALA A 90 42.35 -24.60 44.32
CA ALA A 90 41.64 -25.09 43.10
C ALA A 90 40.11 -25.11 43.28
N ALA A 91 39.60 -25.53 44.42
CA ALA A 91 38.12 -25.59 44.71
C ALA A 91 37.45 -24.21 44.68
N LYS A 92 38.13 -23.12 45.06
CA LYS A 92 37.58 -21.75 44.97
C LYS A 92 37.63 -21.20 43.56
N ILE A 93 38.67 -21.53 42.81
CA ILE A 93 38.82 -21.19 41.37
C ILE A 93 37.70 -21.87 40.56
N ASP A 94 37.49 -23.18 40.78
CA ASP A 94 36.45 -23.93 40.08
C ASP A 94 35.04 -23.40 40.41
N LYS A 95 34.80 -23.00 41.66
CA LYS A 95 33.56 -22.35 42.05
C LYS A 95 33.36 -20.99 41.35
N ALA A 96 34.41 -20.17 41.24
CA ALA A 96 34.37 -18.90 40.51
C ALA A 96 34.09 -19.08 39.00
N LYS A 97 34.77 -20.07 38.38
CA LYS A 97 34.52 -20.45 36.97
C LYS A 97 33.12 -20.97 36.77
N GLY A 98 32.57 -21.75 37.70
CA GLY A 98 31.19 -22.25 37.64
C GLY A 98 30.13 -21.11 37.67
N ILE A 99 30.36 -20.12 38.56
CA ILE A 99 29.49 -18.93 38.63
C ILE A 99 29.57 -18.12 37.34
N LEU A 100 30.78 -17.87 36.83
CA LEU A 100 30.99 -17.12 35.60
C LEU A 100 30.33 -17.80 34.39
N LYS A 101 30.53 -19.13 34.26
CA LYS A 101 29.90 -19.95 33.20
C LYS A 101 28.40 -19.91 33.29
N GLY A 102 27.85 -20.03 34.50
CA GLY A 102 26.39 -19.92 34.71
C GLY A 102 25.84 -18.53 34.35
N ALA A 103 26.56 -17.47 34.69
CA ALA A 103 26.18 -16.09 34.34
C ALA A 103 26.18 -15.85 32.83
N VAL A 104 27.19 -16.37 32.11
CA VAL A 104 27.24 -16.24 30.62
C VAL A 104 26.14 -17.03 29.97
N ILE A 105 25.87 -18.27 30.40
CA ILE A 105 24.75 -19.07 29.87
C ILE A 105 23.40 -18.38 30.13
N GLY A 106 23.21 -17.89 31.35
CA GLY A 106 22.00 -17.13 31.70
C GLY A 106 21.81 -15.88 30.84
N LEU A 107 22.89 -15.14 30.56
CA LEU A 107 22.89 -13.99 29.67
C LEU A 107 22.46 -14.37 28.24
N ILE A 108 23.04 -15.45 27.70
CA ILE A 108 22.72 -15.96 26.36
C ILE A 108 21.22 -16.31 26.28
N ILE A 109 20.68 -17.00 27.29
CA ILE A 109 19.26 -17.37 27.33
C ILE A 109 18.37 -16.11 27.35
N ILE A 110 18.71 -15.12 28.16
CA ILE A 110 17.95 -13.86 28.29
C ILE A 110 17.99 -13.07 26.98
N LEU A 111 19.17 -12.94 26.36
CA LEU A 111 19.32 -12.24 25.08
C LEU A 111 18.63 -12.99 23.94
N SER A 112 18.66 -14.32 23.94
CA SER A 112 17.92 -15.12 22.97
C SER A 112 16.41 -14.99 23.15
N ALA A 113 15.91 -15.06 24.37
CA ALA A 113 14.49 -14.85 24.68
C ALA A 113 14.04 -13.43 24.29
N TRP A 114 14.88 -12.41 24.57
CA TRP A 114 14.62 -11.04 24.15
C TRP A 114 14.62 -10.90 22.63
N GLY A 115 15.61 -11.48 21.95
CA GLY A 115 15.69 -11.48 20.49
C GLY A 115 14.47 -12.12 19.83
N ILE A 116 14.02 -13.26 20.35
CA ILE A 116 12.83 -13.96 19.89
C ILE A 116 11.57 -13.11 20.17
N THR A 117 11.44 -12.57 21.37
CA THR A 117 10.30 -11.73 21.75
C THR A 117 10.27 -10.44 20.91
N TYR A 118 11.41 -9.80 20.72
CA TYR A 118 11.54 -8.62 19.86
C TYR A 118 11.21 -8.93 18.39
N PHE A 119 11.70 -10.06 17.88
CA PHE A 119 11.41 -10.52 16.53
C PHE A 119 9.91 -10.82 16.33
N ILE A 120 9.31 -11.53 17.29
CA ILE A 120 7.86 -11.85 17.25
C ILE A 120 7.02 -10.57 17.36
N LEU A 121 7.36 -9.66 18.27
CA LEU A 121 6.65 -8.40 18.43
C LEU A 121 6.85 -7.48 17.20
N LYS A 122 8.05 -7.43 16.64
CA LYS A 122 8.32 -6.70 15.39
C LYS A 122 7.52 -7.28 14.21
N LYS A 123 7.36 -8.60 14.15
CA LYS A 123 6.55 -9.28 13.13
C LYS A 123 5.04 -9.12 13.34
N LEU A 124 4.58 -9.05 14.60
CA LEU A 124 3.16 -8.96 14.95
C LEU A 124 2.63 -7.52 15.00
N VAL A 125 3.48 -6.54 15.30
CA VAL A 125 3.07 -5.16 15.59
C VAL A 125 3.49 -4.17 14.50
N GLY A 126 4.40 -4.55 13.61
CA GLY A 126 4.72 -3.80 12.38
C GLY A 126 5.12 -2.34 12.58
N ASN A 127 5.82 -1.97 13.66
CA ASN A 127 6.32 -0.61 13.85
C ASN A 127 7.83 -0.59 14.10
N ASP A 128 8.55 -0.04 13.15
CA ASP A 128 9.92 0.44 13.34
C ASP A 128 9.91 1.70 14.20
N SER A 129 9.83 1.54 15.51
CA SER A 129 10.06 2.64 16.45
C SER A 129 10.94 2.14 17.59
N GLY A 130 12.25 2.33 17.46
CA GLY A 130 13.18 2.10 18.55
C GLY A 130 14.47 1.41 18.18
N ALA A 131 15.21 1.93 17.20
CA ALA A 131 16.67 1.71 17.20
C ALA A 131 17.29 2.52 18.34
N PRO A 132 18.27 1.97 19.09
CA PRO A 132 19.04 2.78 20.05
C PRO A 132 19.75 3.86 19.26
N THR A 133 19.51 5.11 19.60
CA THR A 133 20.26 6.25 19.12
C THR A 133 21.74 6.07 19.52
N ALA A 134 22.51 5.47 18.66
CA ALA A 134 23.92 5.78 18.64
C ALA A 134 24.00 7.28 18.31
N SER A 135 24.55 8.04 19.21
CA SER A 135 24.86 9.45 19.04
C SER A 135 25.75 9.59 17.79
N LEU A 136 25.14 9.74 16.64
CA LEU A 136 25.83 10.13 15.42
C LEU A 136 26.06 11.63 15.53
N MET A 137 27.33 12.02 15.46
CA MET A 137 27.77 13.40 15.26
C MET A 137 26.79 14.13 14.34
N SER A 138 26.24 15.22 14.81
CA SER A 138 25.48 16.14 13.98
C SER A 138 26.44 16.68 12.91
N VAL A 139 26.43 16.04 11.77
CA VAL A 139 26.95 16.64 10.55
C VAL A 139 25.97 17.77 10.23
N ASN A 140 26.45 18.99 10.37
CA ASN A 140 25.75 20.21 9.98
C ASN A 140 25.53 20.16 8.46
N VAL A 141 24.46 19.50 8.01
CA VAL A 141 24.05 19.49 6.61
C VAL A 141 23.31 20.80 6.33
N LYS A 142 24.07 21.90 6.24
CA LYS A 142 23.54 23.24 5.98
C LYS A 142 23.09 23.48 4.53
N ASN A 143 23.20 22.49 3.62
CA ASN A 143 22.94 22.68 2.19
C ASN A 143 22.07 21.62 1.54
N LEU A 144 21.23 20.87 2.26
CA LEU A 144 20.22 20.03 1.61
C LEU A 144 18.88 20.78 1.59
N SER A 145 18.66 21.55 0.53
CA SER A 145 17.45 22.36 0.35
C SER A 145 16.20 21.54 -0.01
N ILE A 146 16.31 20.22 -0.09
CA ILE A 146 15.16 19.36 -0.37
C ILE A 146 15.01 18.46 0.85
N GLY A 147 14.27 18.92 1.82
CA GLY A 147 13.93 18.12 2.99
C GLY A 147 13.24 16.82 2.58
N THR A 148 12.35 16.30 3.20
CA THR A 148 11.74 15.00 3.16
C THR A 148 10.86 14.68 1.93
N LEU A 149 10.98 15.40 0.81
CA LEU A 149 10.21 15.08 -0.41
C LEU A 149 10.53 13.64 -0.87
N GLY A 150 9.50 12.87 -1.15
CA GLY A 150 9.61 11.47 -1.58
C GLY A 150 9.70 10.43 -0.47
N SER A 151 10.29 10.72 0.67
CA SER A 151 10.45 9.76 1.77
C SER A 151 9.42 9.90 2.89
N CYS A 152 8.63 10.97 2.90
CA CYS A 152 7.73 11.30 4.00
C CYS A 152 6.32 11.73 3.57
N SER A 153 5.71 12.63 4.31
CA SER A 153 4.29 12.98 4.26
C SER A 153 3.83 13.71 3.01
N ILE A 154 4.77 14.31 2.24
CA ILE A 154 4.44 15.00 0.98
C ILE A 154 4.67 14.07 -0.19
N GLU A 155 3.69 13.98 -1.07
CA GLU A 155 3.71 13.17 -2.27
C GLU A 155 4.33 13.92 -3.45
N SER A 156 3.83 15.14 -3.72
CA SER A 156 4.31 15.97 -4.81
C SER A 156 4.16 17.46 -4.49
N VAL A 157 4.96 18.27 -5.16
CA VAL A 157 4.87 19.73 -5.12
C VAL A 157 4.96 20.27 -6.54
N TYR A 158 4.43 21.50 -6.74
CA TYR A 158 4.60 22.26 -7.97
C TYR A 158 4.71 23.75 -7.62
N PRO A 159 5.61 24.53 -8.22
CA PRO A 159 6.66 24.09 -9.16
C PRO A 159 7.57 23.05 -8.53
N GLU A 160 8.16 22.19 -9.40
CA GLU A 160 9.08 21.17 -8.92
C GLU A 160 10.32 21.78 -8.26
N PRO A 161 10.99 21.04 -7.37
CA PRO A 161 12.27 21.49 -6.82
C PRO A 161 13.27 21.84 -7.91
N ASP A 162 13.92 23.00 -7.75
CA ASP A 162 14.89 23.57 -8.66
C ASP A 162 14.37 23.89 -10.08
N ALA A 163 13.04 23.91 -10.27
CA ALA A 163 12.42 24.31 -11.54
C ALA A 163 12.87 25.72 -11.94
N LYS A 164 13.21 25.87 -13.20
CA LYS A 164 13.58 27.13 -13.84
C LYS A 164 12.50 27.57 -14.82
N ASP A 165 12.52 28.82 -15.20
CA ASP A 165 11.59 29.40 -16.19
C ASP A 165 10.10 29.28 -15.81
N VAL A 166 9.78 29.21 -14.51
CA VAL A 166 8.41 29.17 -14.03
C VAL A 166 7.70 30.47 -14.34
N ALA A 167 6.52 30.42 -14.93
CA ALA A 167 5.72 31.61 -15.26
C ALA A 167 5.26 32.37 -14.01
N ARG A 168 5.13 33.68 -14.11
CA ARG A 168 4.81 34.56 -12.96
C ARG A 168 3.39 34.42 -12.41
N ASN A 169 2.44 33.95 -13.22
CA ASN A 169 1.03 33.74 -12.88
C ASN A 169 0.69 32.30 -12.49
N THR A 170 1.69 31.47 -12.23
CA THR A 170 1.47 30.09 -11.82
C THR A 170 0.93 29.98 -10.39
N ASN A 171 0.16 28.93 -10.12
CA ASN A 171 -0.18 28.50 -8.77
C ASN A 171 0.90 27.58 -8.19
N ILE A 172 0.99 27.54 -6.87
CA ILE A 172 1.86 26.59 -6.15
C ILE A 172 0.99 25.47 -5.60
N LEU A 173 1.37 24.23 -5.86
CA LEU A 173 0.62 23.06 -5.41
C LEU A 173 1.43 22.24 -4.42
N ILE A 174 0.74 21.69 -3.45
CA ILE A 174 1.30 20.80 -2.43
C ILE A 174 0.33 19.62 -2.29
N THR A 175 0.77 18.39 -2.60
CA THR A 175 -0.04 17.18 -2.38
C THR A 175 0.58 16.37 -1.26
N ALA A 176 -0.19 16.17 -0.19
CA ALA A 176 0.17 15.31 0.93
C ALA A 176 -0.32 13.87 0.68
N LYS A 177 0.36 12.89 1.27
CA LYS A 177 -0.05 11.48 1.20
C LYS A 177 -1.35 11.21 1.95
N GLU A 178 -1.61 11.98 2.99
CA GLU A 178 -2.81 11.90 3.82
C GLU A 178 -3.58 13.22 3.81
N ALA A 179 -4.88 13.16 4.12
CA ALA A 179 -5.71 14.35 4.21
C ALA A 179 -5.20 15.31 5.30
N LEU A 180 -5.20 16.62 5.02
CA LEU A 180 -4.73 17.67 5.91
C LEU A 180 -5.86 18.22 6.80
N ASP A 181 -5.51 18.66 7.99
CA ASP A 181 -6.39 19.50 8.82
C ASP A 181 -6.36 20.94 8.29
N LEU A 182 -7.41 21.31 7.59
CA LEU A 182 -7.52 22.61 6.92
C LEU A 182 -7.50 23.81 7.90
N ASN A 183 -7.77 23.61 9.19
CA ASN A 183 -7.63 24.65 10.22
C ASN A 183 -6.16 25.05 10.44
N THR A 184 -5.21 24.20 10.06
CA THR A 184 -3.78 24.51 10.14
C THR A 184 -3.26 25.17 8.86
N VAL A 185 -4.03 25.10 7.78
CA VAL A 185 -3.67 25.62 6.45
C VAL A 185 -4.19 27.03 6.23
N CYS A 186 -5.45 27.29 6.58
CA CYS A 186 -6.13 28.55 6.28
C CYS A 186 -6.34 29.45 7.50
N ILE A 187 -6.41 30.74 7.21
CA ILE A 187 -6.78 31.80 8.17
C ILE A 187 -7.88 32.70 7.56
N ASN A 188 -8.65 33.27 8.44
CA ASN A 188 -9.55 34.37 8.08
C ASN A 188 -8.75 35.61 7.73
N LYS A 189 -9.08 36.27 6.61
CA LYS A 189 -8.35 37.46 6.11
C LYS A 189 -8.30 38.60 7.13
N ASP A 190 -9.41 38.88 7.78
CA ASP A 190 -9.57 40.08 8.62
C ASP A 190 -9.11 39.83 10.06
N THR A 191 -9.54 38.70 10.65
CA THR A 191 -9.26 38.33 12.04
C THR A 191 -7.93 37.61 12.25
N LYS A 192 -7.32 37.11 11.18
CA LYS A 192 -6.13 36.23 11.19
C LYS A 192 -6.30 34.95 12.02
N ALA A 193 -7.52 34.62 12.43
CA ALA A 193 -7.82 33.38 13.15
C ALA A 193 -7.80 32.18 12.19
N ALA A 194 -7.35 31.04 12.71
CA ALA A 194 -7.39 29.76 11.99
C ALA A 194 -8.83 29.40 11.60
N CYS A 195 -9.01 28.87 10.41
CA CYS A 195 -10.29 28.42 9.90
C CYS A 195 -10.12 27.33 8.81
N ALA A 196 -11.14 26.51 8.63
CA ALA A 196 -11.10 25.41 7.67
C ALA A 196 -11.39 25.87 6.25
N CYS A 197 -10.45 26.28 5.46
CA CYS A 197 -10.52 26.63 4.02
C CYS A 197 -11.88 26.33 3.33
N ASN A 198 -12.97 26.93 3.79
CA ASN A 198 -14.33 26.49 3.48
C ASN A 198 -14.99 27.28 2.32
N ASN A 199 -14.20 27.79 1.40
CA ASN A 199 -14.65 28.54 0.23
C ASN A 199 -15.51 29.81 0.55
N THR A 200 -15.56 30.22 1.82
CA THR A 200 -16.09 31.54 2.15
C THR A 200 -15.03 32.58 1.84
N PRO A 201 -15.37 33.74 1.21
CA PRO A 201 -14.38 34.73 0.79
C PRO A 201 -13.46 35.27 1.89
N SER A 202 -13.82 35.06 3.16
CA SER A 202 -13.03 35.50 4.30
C SER A 202 -12.14 34.39 4.90
N CYS A 203 -12.38 33.10 4.60
CA CYS A 203 -11.69 31.95 5.22
C CYS A 203 -10.98 31.04 4.21
N ASN A 204 -10.26 31.63 3.26
CA ASN A 204 -9.50 30.90 2.25
C ASN A 204 -8.10 31.50 2.02
N TYR A 205 -7.56 32.18 3.03
CA TYR A 205 -6.23 32.76 2.96
C TYR A 205 -5.21 31.84 3.62
N LEU A 206 -4.03 31.75 3.00
CA LEU A 206 -2.94 30.92 3.48
C LEU A 206 -2.48 31.38 4.88
N ASN A 207 -2.23 30.42 5.76
CA ASN A 207 -1.56 30.67 7.03
C ASN A 207 -0.04 30.77 6.79
N PRO A 208 0.54 32.00 6.75
CA PRO A 208 1.94 32.20 6.41
C PRO A 208 2.90 31.76 7.52
N LYS A 209 2.39 31.33 8.69
CA LYS A 209 3.23 30.74 9.75
C LYS A 209 3.54 29.28 9.44
N ASN A 210 2.60 28.56 8.85
CA ASN A 210 2.69 27.12 8.64
C ASN A 210 3.19 26.78 7.22
N ILE A 211 2.85 27.62 6.23
CA ILE A 211 3.33 27.53 4.85
C ILE A 211 3.90 28.87 4.45
N GLN A 212 5.20 28.94 4.28
CA GLN A 212 5.96 30.16 4.03
C GLN A 212 6.42 30.18 2.59
N ILE A 213 6.07 31.25 1.86
CA ILE A 213 6.49 31.49 0.48
C ILE A 213 7.26 32.82 0.48
N PHE A 214 8.51 32.80 0.09
CA PHE A 214 9.41 33.98 0.22
C PHE A 214 10.40 34.03 -0.94
N LYS A 215 10.86 35.23 -1.26
CA LYS A 215 12.01 35.41 -2.16
C LYS A 215 13.28 34.98 -1.44
N THR A 216 14.11 34.16 -2.06
CA THR A 216 15.38 33.71 -1.44
C THR A 216 16.35 34.85 -1.19
N SER A 217 16.28 35.95 -2.00
CA SER A 217 17.05 37.18 -1.76
C SER A 217 16.75 37.86 -0.43
N ASP A 218 15.49 37.76 0.03
CA ASP A 218 15.01 38.46 1.22
C ASP A 218 15.21 37.62 2.48
N GLY A 219 15.51 36.33 2.29
CA GLY A 219 15.68 35.33 3.34
C GLY A 219 14.37 34.97 4.04
N ASN A 220 14.37 33.79 4.69
CA ASN A 220 13.25 33.37 5.53
C ASN A 220 13.50 33.80 6.98
N THR A 221 13.01 34.95 7.35
CA THR A 221 13.16 35.51 8.72
C THR A 221 11.88 35.28 9.52
N CYS A 222 11.54 34.00 9.77
CA CYS A 222 10.41 33.66 10.63
C CYS A 222 10.80 33.72 12.10
N SER A 223 10.01 34.43 12.90
CA SER A 223 10.10 34.48 14.36
C SER A 223 8.75 34.08 14.97
N SER A 224 8.71 33.90 16.29
CA SER A 224 7.45 33.61 17.00
C SER A 224 6.37 34.70 16.80
N SER A 225 6.77 35.89 16.35
CA SER A 225 5.88 37.04 16.09
C SER A 225 5.41 37.18 14.62
N GLY A 226 5.92 36.35 13.71
CA GLY A 226 5.56 36.34 12.29
C GLY A 226 6.75 36.16 11.36
N CYS A 227 6.48 36.01 10.09
CA CYS A 227 7.49 35.83 9.04
C CYS A 227 7.54 37.11 8.20
N SER A 228 8.61 37.86 8.31
CA SER A 228 8.86 39.00 7.42
C SER A 228 9.37 38.48 6.06
N GLY A 229 8.90 39.10 4.98
CA GLY A 229 9.28 38.69 3.62
C GLY A 229 8.41 37.61 2.98
N ASN A 230 7.53 36.94 3.73
CA ASN A 230 6.58 35.99 3.19
C ASN A 230 5.45 36.66 2.42
N LEU A 231 4.96 35.98 1.39
CA LEU A 231 3.74 36.37 0.70
C LEU A 231 2.55 36.29 1.68
N GLN A 232 1.82 37.36 1.84
CA GLN A 232 0.68 37.45 2.77
C GLN A 232 -0.67 37.24 2.08
N ASP A 233 -0.78 37.62 0.82
CA ASP A 233 -2.01 37.53 0.04
C ASP A 233 -1.97 36.34 -0.91
N VAL A 234 -2.16 35.18 -0.34
CA VAL A 234 -2.25 33.92 -1.07
C VAL A 234 -3.60 33.27 -0.74
N GLU A 235 -4.41 33.03 -1.73
CA GLU A 235 -5.64 32.25 -1.59
C GLU A 235 -5.37 30.76 -1.68
N VAL A 236 -6.13 29.98 -0.93
CA VAL A 236 -6.07 28.53 -0.89
C VAL A 236 -7.37 27.96 -1.42
N SER A 237 -7.25 27.04 -2.36
CA SER A 237 -8.34 26.17 -2.80
C SER A 237 -7.94 24.71 -2.55
N VAL A 238 -8.91 23.87 -2.22
CA VAL A 238 -8.68 22.49 -1.83
C VAL A 238 -9.62 21.58 -2.61
N PRO A 239 -9.09 20.71 -3.50
CA PRO A 239 -9.89 19.68 -4.15
C PRO A 239 -10.47 18.68 -3.15
N ALA A 240 -11.42 17.86 -3.59
CA ALA A 240 -11.98 16.77 -2.80
C ALA A 240 -10.89 15.86 -2.20
N GLY A 241 -11.13 15.38 -0.97
CA GLY A 241 -10.20 14.51 -0.23
C GLY A 241 -9.15 15.25 0.62
N ASN A 242 -9.06 16.59 0.57
CA ASN A 242 -8.21 17.44 1.42
C ASN A 242 -6.73 17.07 1.43
N LYS A 243 -6.22 16.49 0.33
CA LYS A 243 -4.81 16.10 0.20
C LYS A 243 -3.98 17.13 -0.55
N THR A 244 -4.59 17.81 -1.51
CA THR A 244 -3.91 18.78 -2.38
C THR A 244 -4.31 20.20 -1.99
N LEU A 245 -3.34 21.06 -1.87
CA LEU A 245 -3.52 22.50 -1.69
C LEU A 245 -3.16 23.19 -2.99
N VAL A 246 -4.04 24.03 -3.48
CA VAL A 246 -3.79 24.93 -4.61
C VAL A 246 -3.63 26.35 -4.03
N LEU A 247 -2.39 26.85 -4.03
CA LEU A 247 -2.03 28.13 -3.45
C LEU A 247 -1.94 29.16 -4.60
N ARG A 248 -2.84 30.13 -4.60
CA ARG A 248 -2.91 31.20 -5.61
C ARG A 248 -2.41 32.51 -5.04
N PRO A 249 -1.19 32.97 -5.39
CA PRO A 249 -0.76 34.33 -5.08
C PRO A 249 -1.68 35.35 -5.75
N LEU A 250 -2.20 36.33 -5.02
CA LEU A 250 -3.07 37.38 -5.56
C LEU A 250 -2.30 38.40 -6.41
N SER A 251 -0.99 38.50 -6.19
CA SER A 251 -0.06 39.25 -7.03
C SER A 251 0.81 38.31 -7.80
N TYR A 252 1.13 38.63 -9.05
CA TYR A 252 2.06 37.80 -9.83
C TYR A 252 3.41 37.67 -9.14
N LEU A 253 3.98 36.47 -9.18
CA LEU A 253 5.31 36.20 -8.67
C LEU A 253 6.39 36.97 -9.46
N GLY A 254 7.54 37.19 -8.86
CA GLY A 254 8.69 37.79 -9.52
C GLY A 254 8.45 39.23 -10.04
N ASN A 255 9.13 39.58 -11.11
CA ASN A 255 8.99 40.84 -11.81
C ASN A 255 9.20 40.67 -13.33
N SER A 256 8.91 41.68 -14.12
CA SER A 256 9.05 41.64 -15.57
C SER A 256 10.46 41.93 -16.12
N SER A 257 11.42 42.26 -15.23
CA SER A 257 12.75 42.69 -15.63
C SER A 257 13.88 41.69 -15.33
N GLY A 258 13.63 40.68 -14.50
CA GLY A 258 14.61 39.64 -14.17
C GLY A 258 13.99 38.43 -13.47
N ASN A 259 14.69 37.33 -13.51
CA ASN A 259 14.29 36.10 -12.83
C ASN A 259 14.37 36.29 -11.30
N VAL A 260 13.47 35.63 -10.59
CA VAL A 260 13.41 35.72 -9.12
C VAL A 260 13.25 34.28 -8.56
N GLU A 261 14.16 33.90 -7.65
CA GLU A 261 14.10 32.63 -6.94
C GLU A 261 13.21 32.75 -5.70
N TYR A 262 12.31 31.79 -5.56
CA TYR A 262 11.42 31.61 -4.42
C TYR A 262 11.73 30.35 -3.65
N GLY A 263 11.64 30.43 -2.31
CA GLY A 263 11.60 29.32 -1.39
C GLY A 263 10.16 29.08 -0.89
N VAL A 264 9.81 27.81 -0.75
CA VAL A 264 8.58 27.39 -0.07
C VAL A 264 8.97 26.50 1.09
N HIS A 265 8.51 26.84 2.30
CA HIS A 265 8.84 26.13 3.52
C HIS A 265 7.57 25.72 4.26
N LEU A 266 7.44 24.42 4.51
CA LEU A 266 6.34 23.82 5.27
C LEU A 266 6.85 23.47 6.67
N THR A 267 6.13 23.91 7.70
CA THR A 267 6.50 23.66 9.10
C THR A 267 5.75 22.44 9.67
N ASN A 268 6.21 21.94 10.81
CA ASN A 268 5.55 20.86 11.53
C ASN A 268 4.26 21.26 12.28
N ASP A 269 3.88 22.55 12.22
CA ASP A 269 2.59 23.03 12.71
C ASP A 269 1.42 22.68 11.78
N LEU A 270 1.73 22.24 10.54
CA LEU A 270 0.76 21.58 9.66
C LEU A 270 0.37 20.23 10.24
N LYS A 271 -0.92 19.91 10.19
CA LYS A 271 -1.45 18.66 10.73
C LYS A 271 -2.20 17.84 9.70
N LYS A 272 -2.18 16.54 9.88
CA LYS A 272 -3.08 15.59 9.22
C LYS A 272 -4.48 15.74 9.79
N SER A 273 -5.50 15.29 9.08
CA SER A 273 -6.91 15.33 9.53
C SER A 273 -7.13 14.64 10.88
N GLY A 274 -6.27 13.68 11.26
CA GLY A 274 -6.27 13.03 12.57
C GLY A 274 -5.64 13.85 13.72
N GLY A 275 -5.17 15.09 13.46
CA GLY A 275 -4.55 15.99 14.45
C GLY A 275 -3.06 15.76 14.70
N GLU A 276 -2.46 14.72 14.08
CA GLU A 276 -1.03 14.46 14.12
C GLU A 276 -0.25 15.48 13.28
N ALA A 277 0.91 15.94 13.76
CA ALA A 277 1.76 16.84 12.98
C ALA A 277 2.26 16.17 11.70
N LEU A 278 2.35 16.94 10.61
CA LEU A 278 2.57 16.39 9.26
C LEU A 278 3.89 15.63 9.13
N PHE A 279 4.93 16.06 9.81
CA PHE A 279 6.28 15.48 9.69
C PHE A 279 6.72 14.62 10.89
N THR A 280 5.79 14.19 11.76
CA THR A 280 6.09 13.43 13.00
C THR A 280 6.91 12.17 12.76
N THR A 281 6.69 11.48 11.64
CA THR A 281 7.38 10.23 11.29
C THR A 281 8.53 10.44 10.31
N CYS A 282 8.89 11.69 10.03
CA CYS A 282 9.88 12.06 9.04
C CYS A 282 11.28 12.22 9.65
N SER A 283 12.30 12.17 8.82
CA SER A 283 13.69 12.46 9.23
C SER A 283 13.95 13.95 9.49
N SER A 284 13.08 14.82 9.00
CA SER A 284 13.07 16.27 9.21
C SER A 284 11.69 16.70 9.67
N ASP A 285 11.62 17.73 10.47
CA ASP A 285 10.38 18.35 10.95
C ASP A 285 9.85 19.47 10.02
N TYR A 286 10.40 19.58 8.83
CA TYR A 286 9.97 20.53 7.79
C TYR A 286 10.28 20.00 6.40
N LEU A 287 9.64 20.59 5.38
CA LEU A 287 10.01 20.48 3.98
C LEU A 287 10.28 21.86 3.42
N GLU A 288 11.37 22.01 2.68
CA GLU A 288 11.69 23.23 1.94
C GLU A 288 12.16 22.88 0.53
N TRP A 289 11.69 23.64 -0.46
CA TRP A 289 12.21 23.57 -1.82
C TRP A 289 12.22 24.96 -2.45
N LYS A 290 12.91 25.08 -3.59
CA LYS A 290 13.08 26.33 -4.33
C LYS A 290 12.71 26.17 -5.77
N PHE A 291 12.32 27.27 -6.39
CA PHE A 291 12.09 27.38 -7.83
C PHE A 291 12.36 28.81 -8.29
N GLU A 292 12.61 29.01 -9.59
CA GLU A 292 12.92 30.31 -10.18
C GLU A 292 11.85 30.72 -11.19
N THR A 293 11.25 31.89 -10.97
CA THR A 293 10.31 32.47 -11.92
C THR A 293 11.04 33.24 -13.02
N ASN A 294 10.54 33.12 -14.24
CA ASN A 294 10.98 33.94 -15.36
C ASN A 294 10.29 35.34 -15.34
N THR A 295 10.45 36.12 -16.42
CA THR A 295 9.88 37.47 -16.56
C THR A 295 8.50 37.50 -17.20
N LYS A 296 7.97 36.35 -17.67
CA LYS A 296 6.78 36.27 -18.51
C LYS A 296 5.56 35.75 -17.71
N LEU A 297 4.40 36.02 -18.26
CA LEU A 297 3.17 35.33 -17.89
C LEU A 297 2.96 34.15 -18.82
N ASP A 298 2.39 33.09 -18.31
CA ASP A 298 1.87 32.01 -19.10
C ASP A 298 0.50 32.41 -19.66
N LEU A 299 0.41 32.46 -20.96
CA LEU A 299 -0.80 32.79 -21.73
C LEU A 299 -0.94 31.78 -22.89
N GLU A 300 -0.35 30.60 -22.75
CA GLU A 300 -0.47 29.51 -23.70
C GLU A 300 -1.49 28.50 -23.15
N PRO A 301 -2.55 28.20 -23.89
CA PRO A 301 -3.57 27.23 -23.44
C PRO A 301 -3.00 25.83 -23.35
N PRO A 302 -3.36 25.04 -22.31
CA PRO A 302 -2.96 23.64 -22.21
C PRO A 302 -3.62 22.80 -23.31
N GLN A 303 -2.89 21.78 -23.76
CA GLN A 303 -3.31 20.87 -24.83
C GLN A 303 -3.20 19.42 -24.42
N VAL A 304 -4.10 18.58 -24.94
CA VAL A 304 -3.97 17.12 -24.82
C VAL A 304 -2.91 16.61 -25.79
N LEU A 305 -2.05 15.71 -25.33
CA LEU A 305 -1.06 15.00 -26.13
C LEU A 305 -1.72 13.80 -26.81
N LEU A 306 -2.17 13.93 -28.07
CA LEU A 306 -2.97 12.91 -28.76
C LEU A 306 -2.26 11.55 -28.90
N GLY A 307 -0.96 11.52 -29.11
CA GLY A 307 -0.16 10.29 -29.15
C GLY A 307 0.10 9.68 -27.75
N ASN A 308 -0.55 10.20 -26.70
CA ASN A 308 -0.29 9.78 -25.32
C ASN A 308 -1.61 9.65 -24.53
N ILE A 309 -2.59 9.02 -25.20
CA ILE A 309 -3.92 8.73 -24.64
C ILE A 309 -4.07 7.20 -24.55
N PHE A 310 -4.63 6.73 -23.45
CA PHE A 310 -4.96 5.32 -23.29
C PHE A 310 -6.38 5.18 -22.65
N PRO A 311 -7.27 4.30 -23.12
CA PRO A 311 -7.21 3.51 -24.37
C PRO A 311 -7.08 4.39 -25.62
N PRO A 312 -6.61 3.80 -26.77
CA PRO A 312 -6.44 4.56 -28.01
C PRO A 312 -7.79 5.11 -28.52
N VAL A 313 -7.71 6.22 -29.20
CA VAL A 313 -8.87 6.86 -29.86
C VAL A 313 -9.40 5.96 -30.97
N ASP A 314 -10.70 5.69 -30.99
CA ASP A 314 -11.31 4.93 -32.07
C ASP A 314 -11.41 5.73 -33.37
N ASN A 315 -11.49 4.97 -34.47
CA ASN A 315 -11.94 5.49 -35.75
C ASN A 315 -13.01 4.53 -36.29
N LEU A 316 -14.27 4.94 -36.26
CA LEU A 316 -15.40 4.08 -36.64
C LEU A 316 -15.30 3.45 -38.02
N ALA A 317 -14.57 4.09 -38.96
CA ALA A 317 -14.35 3.54 -40.27
C ALA A 317 -13.39 2.32 -40.27
N ASP A 318 -12.56 2.22 -39.25
CA ASP A 318 -11.53 1.19 -39.11
C ASP A 318 -11.90 0.13 -38.04
N VAL A 319 -13.12 0.17 -37.52
CA VAL A 319 -13.59 -0.76 -36.46
C VAL A 319 -14.25 -1.99 -37.06
N THR A 320 -13.73 -3.17 -36.77
CA THR A 320 -14.32 -4.46 -37.16
C THR A 320 -14.82 -5.20 -35.90
N LYS A 321 -16.12 -5.53 -35.90
CA LYS A 321 -16.74 -6.25 -34.79
C LYS A 321 -16.49 -7.75 -34.88
N VAL A 322 -16.01 -8.35 -33.82
CA VAL A 322 -15.77 -9.80 -33.67
C VAL A 322 -16.59 -10.34 -32.50
N ASN A 323 -17.41 -11.33 -32.74
CA ASN A 323 -18.19 -12.00 -31.69
C ASN A 323 -17.35 -13.11 -31.05
N SER A 324 -17.16 -13.10 -29.74
CA SER A 324 -16.56 -14.18 -28.98
C SER A 324 -17.56 -14.90 -28.09
N GLN A 325 -17.36 -16.22 -27.93
CA GLN A 325 -18.18 -17.01 -27.01
C GLN A 325 -17.67 -16.80 -25.57
N ALA A 326 -18.56 -16.95 -24.60
CA ALA A 326 -18.18 -16.95 -23.20
C ALA A 326 -17.14 -18.06 -22.93
N LYS A 327 -16.11 -17.73 -22.15
CA LYS A 327 -15.03 -18.66 -21.78
C LYS A 327 -15.05 -18.88 -20.27
N GLY A 328 -14.86 -20.13 -19.85
CA GLY A 328 -14.75 -20.47 -18.43
C GLY A 328 -13.39 -20.08 -17.86
N ALA A 329 -13.38 -19.70 -16.60
CA ALA A 329 -12.13 -19.45 -15.87
C ALA A 329 -11.31 -20.72 -15.67
N GLU A 330 -9.99 -20.60 -15.68
CA GLU A 330 -9.02 -21.68 -15.46
C GLU A 330 -8.21 -21.43 -14.21
N ALA A 331 -7.97 -22.46 -13.41
CA ALA A 331 -7.07 -22.47 -12.28
C ALA A 331 -6.13 -23.67 -12.35
N LYS A 332 -4.99 -23.63 -11.64
CA LYS A 332 -4.05 -24.76 -11.60
C LYS A 332 -3.62 -25.06 -10.17
N ILE A 333 -3.50 -26.35 -9.88
CA ILE A 333 -2.88 -26.88 -8.67
C ILE A 333 -1.66 -27.70 -9.11
N THR A 334 -0.48 -27.31 -8.69
CA THR A 334 0.75 -28.09 -8.89
C THR A 334 1.12 -28.73 -7.56
N VAL A 335 1.19 -30.06 -7.53
CA VAL A 335 1.60 -30.83 -6.37
C VAL A 335 3.13 -30.89 -6.37
N THR A 336 3.74 -30.30 -5.35
CA THR A 336 5.22 -30.23 -5.20
C THR A 336 5.75 -31.23 -4.18
N GLY A 337 4.87 -31.83 -3.41
CA GLY A 337 5.21 -32.77 -2.34
C GLY A 337 4.01 -33.54 -1.81
N CYS A 338 4.12 -34.07 -0.63
CA CYS A 338 3.06 -34.84 0.03
C CYS A 338 2.36 -33.97 1.06
N PRO A 339 1.06 -33.67 0.88
CA PRO A 339 0.26 -32.96 1.87
C PRO A 339 0.21 -33.73 3.21
N LYS A 340 0.09 -32.97 4.29
CA LYS A 340 -0.08 -33.56 5.63
C LYS A 340 -1.47 -34.19 5.72
N ALA A 341 -1.47 -35.51 5.82
CA ALA A 341 -2.71 -36.29 5.85
C ALA A 341 -3.14 -36.59 7.28
N TYR A 342 -4.44 -36.56 7.48
CA TYR A 342 -5.06 -37.01 8.72
C TYR A 342 -5.13 -38.54 8.76
N ASP A 343 -4.52 -39.13 9.76
CA ASP A 343 -4.54 -40.62 9.96
C ASP A 343 -5.33 -40.95 11.23
N MET A 344 -6.57 -41.37 11.07
CA MET A 344 -7.44 -41.78 12.18
C MET A 344 -6.89 -43.00 12.92
N ALA A 345 -6.19 -43.89 12.24
CA ALA A 345 -5.69 -45.15 12.82
C ALA A 345 -4.49 -44.94 13.77
N LYS A 346 -3.77 -43.81 13.63
CA LYS A 346 -2.60 -43.49 14.46
C LYS A 346 -2.91 -42.61 15.68
N LYS A 347 -4.16 -42.26 15.91
CA LYS A 347 -4.54 -41.34 16.95
C LYS A 347 -4.40 -41.87 18.35
N VAL A 348 -4.42 -43.17 18.51
CA VAL A 348 -4.59 -43.78 19.80
C VAL A 348 -3.79 -45.07 19.92
N SER A 349 -3.08 -45.20 20.97
CA SER A 349 -2.50 -46.47 21.41
C SER A 349 -2.96 -46.80 22.81
N ILE A 350 -3.40 -48.04 23.04
CA ILE A 350 -3.67 -48.56 24.36
C ILE A 350 -2.71 -49.71 24.64
N THR A 351 -2.06 -49.66 25.78
CA THR A 351 -1.08 -50.68 26.19
C THR A 351 -1.43 -51.18 27.60
N GLY A 352 -1.71 -52.43 27.75
CA GLY A 352 -1.92 -53.04 29.05
C GLY A 352 -0.65 -53.00 29.90
N VAL A 353 -0.82 -52.58 31.17
CA VAL A 353 0.26 -52.56 32.14
C VAL A 353 0.00 -53.62 33.15
N GLY A 354 0.67 -54.76 33.02
CA GLY A 354 0.44 -55.94 33.89
C GLY A 354 -0.92 -56.58 33.72
N SER A 355 -1.64 -56.30 32.62
CA SER A 355 -3.02 -56.74 32.38
C SER A 355 -3.01 -57.99 31.47
N SER A 356 -3.77 -58.99 31.88
CA SER A 356 -4.09 -60.16 31.08
C SER A 356 -5.32 -59.97 30.16
N VAL A 357 -5.98 -58.81 30.24
CA VAL A 357 -7.22 -58.50 29.54
C VAL A 357 -6.93 -57.49 28.45
N THR A 358 -7.42 -57.73 27.25
CA THR A 358 -7.35 -56.75 26.15
C THR A 358 -8.44 -55.71 26.31
N ALA A 359 -8.07 -54.49 26.12
CA ALA A 359 -8.98 -53.34 26.09
C ALA A 359 -8.92 -52.64 24.73
N ASP A 360 -10.07 -52.20 24.27
CA ASP A 360 -10.23 -51.34 23.10
C ASP A 360 -10.94 -50.04 23.52
N PHE A 361 -10.82 -48.98 22.76
CA PHE A 361 -11.49 -47.75 23.12
C PHE A 361 -11.88 -46.91 21.91
N THR A 362 -12.93 -46.13 22.12
CA THR A 362 -13.46 -45.16 21.16
C THR A 362 -13.38 -43.77 21.75
N VAL A 363 -12.72 -42.85 21.06
CA VAL A 363 -12.63 -41.45 21.49
C VAL A 363 -14.00 -40.78 21.28
N ASN A 364 -14.46 -40.07 22.31
CA ASN A 364 -15.71 -39.31 22.23
C ASN A 364 -15.53 -38.12 21.28
N SER A 365 -16.55 -37.85 20.45
CA SER A 365 -16.56 -36.74 19.48
C SER A 365 -16.32 -35.34 20.13
N ASN A 366 -16.63 -35.18 21.42
CA ASN A 366 -16.50 -33.93 22.16
C ASN A 366 -15.16 -33.78 22.90
N TYR A 367 -14.21 -34.69 22.71
CA TYR A 367 -12.92 -34.60 23.36
C TYR A 367 -12.06 -33.46 22.83
N SER A 368 -11.70 -32.50 23.68
CA SER A 368 -10.96 -31.27 23.28
C SER A 368 -9.45 -31.44 23.09
N GLY A 369 -8.89 -32.62 23.44
CA GLY A 369 -7.51 -32.99 23.11
C GLY A 369 -6.40 -32.31 23.93
N THR A 370 -6.67 -31.72 25.07
CA THR A 370 -5.65 -31.06 25.90
C THR A 370 -4.77 -32.01 26.71
N ILE A 371 -5.25 -33.20 27.01
CA ILE A 371 -4.53 -34.23 27.73
C ILE A 371 -4.13 -35.34 26.76
N THR A 372 -2.85 -35.73 26.71
CA THR A 372 -2.34 -36.72 25.76
C THR A 372 -2.15 -38.11 26.37
N ASP A 373 -1.91 -38.18 27.67
CA ASP A 373 -1.54 -39.41 28.35
C ASP A 373 -2.51 -39.70 29.50
N PHE A 374 -3.09 -40.86 29.47
CA PHE A 374 -4.05 -41.33 30.47
C PHE A 374 -3.70 -42.71 30.97
N THR A 375 -4.13 -43.00 32.19
CA THR A 375 -4.11 -44.36 32.73
C THR A 375 -5.54 -44.75 33.13
N ALA A 376 -6.00 -45.91 32.65
CA ALA A 376 -7.26 -46.50 33.05
C ALA A 376 -6.99 -47.70 33.97
N GLU A 377 -7.74 -47.84 35.07
CA GLU A 377 -7.57 -48.89 36.04
C GLU A 377 -8.89 -49.42 36.54
N VAL A 378 -9.04 -50.75 36.65
CA VAL A 378 -10.19 -51.37 37.28
C VAL A 378 -9.95 -51.49 38.78
N THR A 379 -10.73 -50.74 39.59
CA THR A 379 -10.62 -50.75 41.04
C THR A 379 -12.02 -50.69 41.67
N SER A 380 -12.29 -51.66 42.57
CA SER A 380 -13.57 -51.81 43.30
C SER A 380 -14.78 -51.97 42.36
N GLY A 381 -14.61 -52.75 41.26
CA GLY A 381 -15.64 -52.99 40.27
C GLY A 381 -15.96 -51.83 39.33
N LYS A 382 -15.24 -50.74 39.41
CA LYS A 382 -15.36 -49.57 38.55
C LYS A 382 -14.07 -49.34 37.74
N MET A 383 -14.20 -48.69 36.60
CA MET A 383 -13.04 -48.21 35.89
C MET A 383 -12.77 -46.77 36.26
N LYS A 384 -11.55 -46.46 36.65
CA LYS A 384 -11.06 -45.10 36.98
C LYS A 384 -10.12 -44.63 35.85
N LEU A 385 -10.25 -43.38 35.46
CA LEU A 385 -9.42 -42.71 34.46
C LEU A 385 -8.58 -41.63 35.11
N PHE A 386 -7.27 -41.66 34.85
CA PHE A 386 -6.30 -40.72 35.44
C PHE A 386 -5.50 -39.98 34.35
N SER A 387 -5.04 -38.79 34.68
CA SER A 387 -3.92 -38.11 33.95
C SER A 387 -2.80 -37.89 34.98
N GLY A 388 -1.71 -38.64 34.82
CA GLY A 388 -0.70 -38.76 35.87
C GLY A 388 -1.30 -39.27 37.17
N SER A 389 -1.19 -38.52 38.28
CA SER A 389 -1.79 -38.86 39.58
C SER A 389 -3.22 -38.30 39.78
N ASN A 390 -3.73 -37.50 38.85
CA ASN A 390 -5.05 -36.85 38.96
C ASN A 390 -6.17 -37.77 38.46
N LEU A 391 -7.14 -38.06 39.28
CA LEU A 391 -8.34 -38.78 38.89
C LEU A 391 -9.25 -37.85 38.04
N LEU A 392 -9.48 -38.23 36.79
CA LEU A 392 -10.36 -37.51 35.89
C LEU A 392 -11.82 -37.93 35.96
N GLY A 393 -12.06 -39.22 36.25
CA GLY A 393 -13.40 -39.75 36.35
C GLY A 393 -13.40 -41.22 36.83
N SER A 394 -14.58 -41.68 37.25
CA SER A 394 -14.84 -43.08 37.58
C SER A 394 -16.16 -43.48 36.92
N SER A 395 -16.16 -44.59 36.18
CA SER A 395 -17.31 -45.11 35.46
C SER A 395 -17.63 -46.54 35.90
N ASP A 396 -18.92 -46.84 36.07
CA ASP A 396 -19.39 -48.19 36.25
C ASP A 396 -19.15 -49.00 34.98
N ILE A 397 -18.73 -50.26 35.12
CA ILE A 397 -18.51 -51.14 33.96
C ILE A 397 -19.79 -51.90 33.69
N THR A 398 -20.49 -51.54 32.63
CA THR A 398 -21.73 -52.19 32.18
C THR A 398 -21.53 -52.84 30.83
N ASN A 399 -21.86 -54.11 30.66
CA ASN A 399 -21.64 -54.90 29.46
C ASN A 399 -20.19 -54.85 28.96
N ASN A 400 -19.23 -54.90 29.86
CA ASN A 400 -17.79 -54.79 29.59
C ASN A 400 -17.36 -53.40 29.05
N GLN A 401 -18.18 -52.36 29.17
CA GLN A 401 -17.87 -51.02 28.78
C GLN A 401 -17.88 -50.04 29.95
N ALA A 402 -16.92 -49.11 29.93
CA ALA A 402 -16.85 -47.94 30.78
C ALA A 402 -16.89 -46.67 29.95
N VAL A 403 -17.82 -45.79 30.23
CA VAL A 403 -18.01 -44.54 29.50
C VAL A 403 -17.50 -43.36 30.35
N PHE A 404 -16.59 -42.59 29.80
CA PHE A 404 -16.09 -41.37 30.40
C PHE A 404 -16.53 -40.18 29.51
N ASP A 405 -17.55 -39.48 29.95
CA ASP A 405 -18.11 -38.34 29.25
C ASP A 405 -17.04 -37.27 29.00
N GLY A 406 -16.95 -36.82 27.74
CA GLY A 406 -15.95 -35.81 27.31
C GLY A 406 -14.54 -36.40 26.98
N TYR A 407 -14.32 -37.72 27.19
CA TYR A 407 -13.07 -38.43 26.91
C TYR A 407 -13.28 -39.60 25.94
N PHE A 408 -13.58 -40.80 26.48
CA PHE A 408 -13.73 -42.02 25.68
C PHE A 408 -14.69 -43.06 26.26
N THR A 409 -15.06 -44.03 25.46
CA THR A 409 -15.62 -45.30 25.89
C THR A 409 -14.55 -46.38 25.76
N ILE A 410 -14.30 -47.09 26.88
CA ILE A 410 -13.34 -48.20 26.93
C ILE A 410 -14.13 -49.51 26.95
N THR A 411 -13.79 -50.44 26.04
CA THR A 411 -14.41 -51.76 25.95
C THR A 411 -13.40 -52.82 26.32
N LEU A 412 -13.74 -53.68 27.29
CA LEU A 412 -12.92 -54.76 27.81
C LEU A 412 -13.40 -56.12 27.26
N THR A 413 -12.47 -57.06 27.07
CA THR A 413 -12.85 -58.45 26.75
C THR A 413 -13.40 -59.18 28.00
N SER A 414 -12.94 -58.78 29.18
CA SER A 414 -13.47 -59.22 30.49
C SER A 414 -13.10 -58.21 31.56
N VAL A 415 -13.81 -58.24 32.70
CA VAL A 415 -13.53 -57.37 33.83
C VAL A 415 -12.69 -58.11 34.85
N VAL A 416 -11.46 -57.63 35.10
CA VAL A 416 -10.54 -58.18 36.10
C VAL A 416 -10.01 -57.04 36.97
N GLU A 417 -10.20 -57.18 38.29
CA GLU A 417 -9.76 -56.21 39.30
C GLU A 417 -8.25 -56.01 39.28
N GLY A 418 -7.78 -54.74 39.36
CA GLY A 418 -6.34 -54.40 39.37
C GLY A 418 -5.69 -54.31 38.00
N ASN A 419 -6.42 -54.64 36.93
CA ASN A 419 -5.87 -54.39 35.59
C ASN A 419 -5.80 -52.94 35.21
N SER A 420 -4.72 -52.55 34.55
CA SER A 420 -4.53 -51.14 34.15
C SER A 420 -3.99 -51.06 32.71
N TRP A 421 -4.26 -49.92 32.05
CA TRP A 421 -3.86 -49.63 30.70
C TRP A 421 -3.35 -48.16 30.58
N ASN A 422 -2.25 -48.01 29.89
CA ASN A 422 -1.80 -46.70 29.45
C ASN A 422 -2.43 -46.35 28.10
N ILE A 423 -3.10 -45.19 28.03
CA ILE A 423 -3.78 -44.70 26.82
C ILE A 423 -3.07 -43.43 26.39
N VAL A 424 -2.49 -43.45 25.20
CA VAL A 424 -1.84 -42.26 24.62
C VAL A 424 -2.68 -41.77 23.45
N VAL A 425 -3.26 -40.56 23.63
CA VAL A 425 -3.99 -39.86 22.58
C VAL A 425 -3.05 -38.84 21.97
N LYS A 426 -2.55 -39.08 20.77
CA LYS A 426 -1.74 -38.09 20.07
C LYS A 426 -2.64 -36.93 19.65
N PRO A 427 -2.24 -35.66 19.87
CA PRO A 427 -2.99 -34.51 19.41
C PRO A 427 -3.23 -34.65 17.90
N ALA A 428 -4.43 -34.34 17.45
CA ALA A 428 -4.79 -34.37 16.04
C ALA A 428 -3.80 -33.48 15.29
N MET A 429 -2.96 -34.09 14.44
CA MET A 429 -2.18 -33.29 13.49
C MET A 429 -3.18 -32.52 12.64
N VAL A 430 -3.05 -31.21 12.57
CA VAL A 430 -3.87 -30.40 11.65
C VAL A 430 -3.55 -30.89 10.24
N ALA A 431 -4.49 -31.61 9.64
CA ALA A 431 -4.35 -32.06 8.26
C ALA A 431 -4.35 -30.85 7.33
N ASP A 432 -3.63 -30.98 6.24
CA ASP A 432 -3.74 -30.01 5.16
C ASP A 432 -5.15 -30.05 4.57
N ASN A 433 -5.60 -28.92 4.04
CA ASN A 433 -6.89 -28.80 3.36
C ASN A 433 -6.74 -28.13 2.00
N LEU A 434 -7.76 -28.28 1.18
CA LEU A 434 -7.91 -27.65 -0.12
C LEU A 434 -9.35 -27.15 -0.26
N THR A 435 -9.52 -25.86 -0.50
CA THR A 435 -10.84 -25.28 -0.78
C THR A 435 -10.95 -24.95 -2.27
N VAL A 436 -12.02 -25.44 -2.89
CA VAL A 436 -12.33 -25.17 -4.30
C VAL A 436 -13.82 -24.81 -4.43
N GLY A 437 -14.09 -23.58 -4.85
CA GLY A 437 -15.45 -23.04 -4.83
C GLY A 437 -15.99 -22.95 -3.39
N SER A 438 -17.16 -23.51 -3.15
CA SER A 438 -17.80 -23.57 -1.83
C SER A 438 -17.35 -24.77 -0.97
N ASN A 439 -16.59 -25.71 -1.51
CA ASN A 439 -16.27 -26.98 -0.87
C ASN A 439 -14.84 -26.98 -0.32
N THR A 440 -14.70 -27.44 0.91
CA THR A 440 -13.38 -27.66 1.55
C THR A 440 -13.15 -29.18 1.70
N TYR A 441 -12.00 -29.63 1.24
CA TYR A 441 -11.53 -31.01 1.27
C TYR A 441 -10.36 -31.15 2.25
N ILE A 442 -10.29 -32.26 2.97
CA ILE A 442 -9.25 -32.55 3.97
C ILE A 442 -8.37 -33.69 3.46
N PHE A 443 -7.06 -33.57 3.54
CA PHE A 443 -6.15 -34.65 3.19
C PHE A 443 -6.16 -35.75 4.25
N SER A 444 -6.39 -36.97 3.83
CA SER A 444 -6.55 -38.17 4.68
C SER A 444 -5.56 -39.27 4.31
N ALA A 445 -5.06 -40.01 5.30
CA ALA A 445 -4.24 -41.22 5.07
C ALA A 445 -5.08 -42.45 4.65
N ALA A 446 -6.35 -42.25 4.32
CA ALA A 446 -7.20 -43.30 3.80
C ALA A 446 -6.67 -43.87 2.48
N LYS A 447 -7.05 -45.13 2.16
CA LYS A 447 -6.65 -45.75 0.90
C LYS A 447 -7.44 -45.27 -0.31
N THR A 448 -8.64 -44.74 -0.07
CA THR A 448 -9.57 -44.24 -1.09
C THR A 448 -10.20 -42.94 -0.64
N ASN A 449 -10.56 -42.09 -1.61
CA ASN A 449 -11.30 -40.85 -1.33
C ASN A 449 -12.70 -41.18 -0.78
N SER A 450 -13.16 -40.41 0.20
CA SER A 450 -14.48 -40.58 0.83
C SER A 450 -15.07 -39.21 1.18
N GLY A 451 -16.25 -38.89 0.64
CA GLY A 451 -16.87 -37.57 0.87
C GLY A 451 -15.95 -36.41 0.49
N ASN A 452 -15.67 -35.51 1.45
CA ASN A 452 -14.75 -34.38 1.26
C ASN A 452 -13.31 -34.72 1.67
N GLU A 453 -12.89 -35.95 1.63
CA GLU A 453 -11.53 -36.40 1.93
C GLU A 453 -10.72 -36.65 0.67
N ILE A 454 -9.47 -36.22 0.64
CA ILE A 454 -8.50 -36.53 -0.41
C ILE A 454 -7.50 -37.54 0.14
N ALA A 455 -7.46 -38.72 -0.45
CA ALA A 455 -6.53 -39.76 -0.02
C ALA A 455 -5.06 -39.39 -0.36
N VAL A 456 -4.18 -39.49 0.63
CA VAL A 456 -2.72 -39.39 0.45
C VAL A 456 -2.15 -40.82 0.64
N PRO A 457 -1.73 -41.47 -0.43
CA PRO A 457 -1.24 -42.86 -0.33
C PRO A 457 0.09 -42.93 0.41
N SER A 458 0.38 -44.10 1.00
CA SER A 458 1.66 -44.35 1.71
C SER A 458 2.89 -44.23 0.78
N THR A 459 2.73 -44.59 -0.49
CA THR A 459 3.71 -44.34 -1.55
C THR A 459 3.37 -43.02 -2.27
N CYS A 460 3.52 -41.94 -1.57
CA CYS A 460 3.11 -40.64 -2.06
C CYS A 460 4.03 -40.15 -3.20
N SER A 461 3.40 -39.75 -4.30
CA SER A 461 4.04 -39.03 -5.40
C SER A 461 3.16 -37.86 -5.84
N PRO A 462 3.73 -36.75 -6.38
CA PRO A 462 2.94 -35.64 -6.89
C PRO A 462 1.84 -36.04 -7.86
N ALA A 463 2.10 -37.02 -8.75
CA ALA A 463 1.12 -37.51 -9.72
C ALA A 463 -0.05 -38.25 -9.05
N ASN A 464 0.23 -39.09 -8.06
CA ASN A 464 -0.82 -39.84 -7.35
C ASN A 464 -1.69 -38.92 -6.50
N VAL A 465 -1.10 -37.90 -5.87
CA VAL A 465 -1.85 -36.91 -5.11
C VAL A 465 -2.71 -36.03 -6.03
N ALA A 466 -2.19 -35.60 -7.18
CA ALA A 466 -2.95 -34.85 -8.16
C ALA A 466 -4.15 -35.64 -8.70
N ALA A 467 -3.96 -36.92 -8.98
CA ALA A 467 -5.05 -37.84 -9.41
C ALA A 467 -6.12 -38.00 -8.30
N ASN A 468 -5.71 -38.15 -7.05
CA ASN A 468 -6.67 -38.24 -5.94
C ASN A 468 -7.41 -36.92 -5.68
N ILE A 469 -6.77 -35.75 -5.86
CA ILE A 469 -7.44 -34.44 -5.85
C ILE A 469 -8.50 -34.42 -6.97
N GLU A 470 -8.17 -34.84 -8.19
CA GLU A 470 -9.11 -34.88 -9.31
C GLU A 470 -10.34 -35.72 -8.99
N ILE A 471 -10.13 -36.95 -8.46
CA ILE A 471 -11.21 -37.83 -8.06
C ILE A 471 -12.10 -37.18 -6.98
N ALA A 472 -11.51 -36.59 -5.97
CA ALA A 472 -12.26 -35.91 -4.89
C ALA A 472 -13.06 -34.70 -5.40
N LEU A 473 -12.51 -33.96 -6.38
CA LEU A 473 -13.17 -32.82 -6.99
C LEU A 473 -14.25 -33.20 -8.03
N SER A 474 -14.30 -34.43 -8.48
CA SER A 474 -15.24 -34.88 -9.54
C SER A 474 -16.72 -34.70 -9.20
N GLY A 475 -17.08 -34.65 -7.90
CA GLY A 475 -18.43 -34.37 -7.41
C GLY A 475 -18.76 -32.88 -7.27
N ASN A 476 -17.82 -31.97 -7.52
CA ASN A 476 -18.03 -30.53 -7.38
C ASN A 476 -18.66 -29.97 -8.67
N SER A 477 -19.95 -29.62 -8.60
CA SER A 477 -20.70 -29.10 -9.76
C SER A 477 -20.20 -27.77 -10.32
N GLN A 478 -19.46 -27.01 -9.54
CA GLN A 478 -18.96 -25.68 -9.94
C GLN A 478 -17.75 -25.74 -10.88
N ILE A 479 -17.12 -26.94 -11.01
CA ILE A 479 -15.86 -27.09 -11.73
C ILE A 479 -15.79 -28.39 -12.56
N LYS A 480 -14.85 -28.38 -13.50
CA LYS A 480 -14.35 -29.58 -14.23
C LYS A 480 -12.84 -29.65 -14.06
N THR A 481 -12.27 -30.82 -14.00
CA THR A 481 -10.86 -31.07 -13.73
C THR A 481 -10.20 -31.98 -14.76
N THR A 482 -8.92 -31.75 -14.99
CA THR A 482 -8.04 -32.64 -15.73
C THR A 482 -6.67 -32.67 -15.08
N SER A 483 -6.08 -33.86 -14.86
CA SER A 483 -4.73 -33.97 -14.32
C SER A 483 -3.73 -34.50 -15.35
N SER A 484 -2.50 -34.03 -15.25
CA SER A 484 -1.38 -34.51 -16.03
C SER A 484 -0.11 -34.46 -15.17
N GLY A 485 0.46 -35.61 -14.86
CA GLY A 485 1.59 -35.73 -13.94
C GLY A 485 1.22 -35.18 -12.55
N GLY A 486 2.02 -34.26 -12.01
CA GLY A 486 1.77 -33.63 -10.71
C GLY A 486 0.92 -32.33 -10.81
N THR A 487 0.33 -32.03 -11.96
CA THR A 487 -0.45 -30.78 -12.15
C THR A 487 -1.90 -31.12 -12.47
N LEU A 488 -2.81 -30.44 -11.77
CA LEU A 488 -4.24 -30.46 -12.01
C LEU A 488 -4.67 -29.11 -12.58
N THR A 489 -5.33 -29.13 -13.73
CA THR A 489 -6.01 -27.96 -14.29
C THR A 489 -7.49 -28.04 -13.96
N ILE A 490 -8.04 -26.94 -13.45
CA ILE A 490 -9.43 -26.81 -13.02
C ILE A 490 -10.10 -25.76 -13.88
N PHE A 491 -11.25 -26.08 -14.45
CA PHE A 491 -12.06 -25.18 -15.24
C PHE A 491 -13.37 -24.90 -14.51
N ALA A 492 -13.80 -23.65 -14.46
CA ALA A 492 -15.16 -23.31 -14.01
C ALA A 492 -16.19 -24.02 -14.92
N SER A 493 -17.22 -24.65 -14.34
CA SER A 493 -18.26 -25.35 -15.09
C SER A 493 -19.10 -24.41 -15.95
N GLU A 494 -19.34 -23.20 -15.44
CA GLU A 494 -20.03 -22.13 -16.17
C GLU A 494 -19.02 -21.21 -16.84
N ALA A 495 -19.25 -20.91 -18.09
CA ALA A 495 -18.51 -19.89 -18.81
C ALA A 495 -18.97 -18.50 -18.35
N GLY A 496 -18.03 -17.55 -18.26
CA GLY A 496 -18.33 -16.20 -17.84
C GLY A 496 -17.37 -15.68 -16.75
N LEU A 497 -17.57 -14.43 -16.35
CA LEU A 497 -16.73 -13.75 -15.34
C LEU A 497 -16.90 -14.37 -13.94
N ALA A 498 -18.06 -14.93 -13.64
CA ALA A 498 -18.35 -15.52 -12.32
C ALA A 498 -17.31 -16.58 -11.92
N GLY A 499 -16.77 -17.32 -12.89
CA GLY A 499 -15.72 -18.32 -12.65
C GLY A 499 -14.44 -17.74 -12.07
N ASN A 500 -14.10 -16.48 -12.34
CA ASN A 500 -12.88 -15.85 -11.85
C ASN A 500 -12.90 -15.63 -10.32
N SER A 501 -14.07 -15.58 -9.72
CA SER A 501 -14.26 -15.39 -8.28
C SER A 501 -14.37 -16.69 -7.48
N LEU A 502 -14.29 -17.87 -8.14
CA LEU A 502 -14.30 -19.14 -7.44
C LEU A 502 -13.10 -19.24 -6.49
N ALA A 503 -13.38 -19.62 -5.25
CA ALA A 503 -12.35 -19.76 -4.25
C ALA A 503 -11.38 -20.91 -4.62
N LEU A 504 -10.08 -20.65 -4.50
CA LEU A 504 -9.03 -21.66 -4.53
C LEU A 504 -7.98 -21.31 -3.48
N SER A 505 -7.93 -22.09 -2.42
CA SER A 505 -6.99 -21.90 -1.33
C SER A 505 -6.60 -23.22 -0.68
N SER A 506 -5.44 -23.27 -0.04
CA SER A 506 -4.95 -24.41 0.72
C SER A 506 -3.98 -23.92 1.79
N ASN A 507 -3.92 -24.61 2.93
CA ASN A 507 -2.88 -24.42 3.95
C ASN A 507 -1.66 -25.34 3.71
N SER A 508 -1.68 -26.21 2.66
CA SER A 508 -0.59 -27.13 2.37
C SER A 508 0.59 -26.44 1.68
N GLN A 509 1.78 -26.61 2.24
CA GLN A 509 3.03 -26.20 1.60
C GLN A 509 3.43 -27.11 0.41
N SER A 510 2.78 -28.25 0.27
CA SER A 510 3.01 -29.20 -0.82
C SER A 510 2.16 -28.91 -2.07
N LEU A 511 1.40 -27.81 -2.07
CA LEU A 511 0.57 -27.38 -3.21
C LEU A 511 0.94 -25.95 -3.61
N SER A 512 1.20 -25.75 -4.89
CA SER A 512 1.29 -24.43 -5.51
C SER A 512 0.00 -24.16 -6.28
N LEU A 513 -0.65 -23.03 -5.97
CA LEU A 513 -1.97 -22.69 -6.50
C LEU A 513 -1.89 -21.47 -7.43
N LYS A 514 -2.44 -21.62 -8.63
CA LYS A 514 -2.79 -20.50 -9.51
C LYS A 514 -4.31 -20.34 -9.47
N LYS A 515 -4.80 -19.20 -8.95
CA LYS A 515 -6.23 -18.91 -8.80
C LYS A 515 -6.96 -18.88 -10.14
N PHE A 516 -8.28 -18.98 -10.09
CA PHE A 516 -9.14 -18.89 -11.26
C PHE A 516 -8.97 -17.53 -11.96
N SER A 517 -8.80 -17.58 -13.29
CA SER A 517 -8.66 -16.41 -14.15
C SER A 517 -8.99 -16.74 -15.60
N GLY A 518 -9.18 -15.71 -16.42
CA GLY A 518 -9.43 -15.87 -17.87
C GLY A 518 -10.85 -16.26 -18.24
N GLY A 519 -11.79 -16.25 -17.29
CA GLY A 519 -13.20 -16.35 -17.59
C GLY A 519 -13.71 -15.06 -18.22
N THR A 520 -14.45 -15.16 -19.31
CA THR A 520 -14.99 -14.01 -20.07
C THR A 520 -16.44 -14.26 -20.43
N GLU A 521 -17.25 -13.22 -20.42
CA GLU A 521 -18.62 -13.28 -20.93
C GLU A 521 -18.64 -13.42 -22.46
N LYS A 522 -19.76 -13.85 -22.98
CA LYS A 522 -20.02 -13.73 -24.42
C LYS A 522 -19.96 -12.26 -24.80
N SER A 523 -19.10 -11.89 -25.72
CA SER A 523 -18.86 -10.51 -26.04
C SER A 523 -18.76 -10.23 -27.53
N GLU A 524 -18.92 -8.98 -27.81
CA GLU A 524 -18.47 -8.34 -29.03
C GLU A 524 -17.12 -7.71 -28.71
N SER A 525 -16.07 -8.13 -29.41
CA SER A 525 -14.78 -7.45 -29.39
C SER A 525 -14.59 -6.63 -30.68
N TYR A 526 -13.70 -5.66 -30.62
CA TYR A 526 -13.52 -4.71 -31.71
C TYR A 526 -12.05 -4.66 -32.13
N GLN A 527 -11.81 -4.64 -33.41
CA GLN A 527 -10.49 -4.44 -34.02
C GLN A 527 -10.43 -2.99 -34.51
N ILE A 528 -9.55 -2.19 -33.96
CA ILE A 528 -9.37 -0.76 -34.24
C ILE A 528 -8.04 -0.57 -34.97
N LYS A 529 -8.03 -0.15 -36.23
CA LYS A 529 -6.80 0.07 -37.05
C LYS A 529 -5.74 -1.03 -36.91
N GLY A 530 -6.16 -2.30 -36.86
CA GLY A 530 -5.25 -3.42 -36.65
C GLY A 530 -4.95 -3.74 -35.20
N LEU A 531 -5.33 -2.87 -34.27
CA LEU A 531 -5.24 -3.08 -32.81
C LEU A 531 -6.52 -3.67 -32.27
N LYS A 532 -6.42 -4.37 -31.13
CA LYS A 532 -7.59 -4.90 -30.42
C LYS A 532 -8.14 -3.84 -29.46
N ASP A 533 -9.43 -3.95 -29.16
CA ASP A 533 -10.04 -3.29 -28.01
C ASP A 533 -9.27 -3.61 -26.70
N LYS A 534 -9.35 -2.71 -25.73
CA LYS A 534 -8.57 -2.84 -24.49
C LYS A 534 -9.34 -3.65 -23.45
N PRO A 535 -8.62 -4.38 -22.56
CA PRO A 535 -9.24 -5.11 -21.46
C PRO A 535 -10.06 -4.25 -20.52
N MET A 536 -11.11 -4.82 -19.90
CA MET A 536 -12.01 -4.07 -19.03
C MET A 536 -11.36 -3.54 -17.75
N ASN A 537 -10.26 -4.12 -17.29
CA ASN A 537 -9.48 -3.61 -16.16
C ASN A 537 -8.47 -2.49 -16.55
N SER A 538 -8.67 -1.87 -17.70
CA SER A 538 -7.89 -0.71 -18.12
C SER A 538 -8.18 0.52 -17.26
N VAL A 539 -7.13 1.28 -16.95
CA VAL A 539 -7.21 2.64 -16.40
C VAL A 539 -7.13 3.61 -17.58
N ILE A 540 -7.99 4.60 -17.61
CA ILE A 540 -7.96 5.60 -18.67
C ILE A 540 -6.89 6.64 -18.30
N GLN A 541 -6.01 6.96 -19.25
CA GLN A 541 -4.99 8.02 -19.11
C GLN A 541 -5.10 9.05 -20.22
N VAL A 542 -5.04 10.32 -19.85
CA VAL A 542 -4.91 11.46 -20.76
C VAL A 542 -3.74 12.31 -20.30
N ASN A 543 -2.76 12.52 -21.17
CA ASN A 543 -1.59 13.32 -20.85
C ASN A 543 -1.71 14.71 -21.51
N PHE A 544 -1.32 15.74 -20.75
CA PHE A 544 -1.30 17.14 -21.17
C PHE A 544 0.15 17.60 -21.37
N ASN A 545 0.32 18.62 -22.21
CA ASN A 545 1.63 19.22 -22.46
C ASN A 545 2.20 19.98 -21.24
N GLU A 546 1.33 20.30 -20.27
CA GLU A 546 1.67 21.05 -19.05
C GLU A 546 0.79 20.64 -17.88
N ALA A 547 1.08 21.21 -16.69
CA ALA A 547 0.39 20.87 -15.45
C ALA A 547 -1.01 21.49 -15.41
N MET A 548 -2.03 20.67 -15.16
CA MET A 548 -3.44 21.04 -15.06
C MET A 548 -3.86 21.34 -13.62
N ASN A 549 -4.91 22.14 -13.48
CA ASN A 549 -5.46 22.48 -12.17
C ASN A 549 -6.30 21.32 -11.59
N PRO A 550 -5.93 20.76 -10.43
CA PRO A 550 -6.63 19.63 -9.84
C PRO A 550 -8.05 19.96 -9.31
N MET A 551 -8.39 21.24 -9.14
CA MET A 551 -9.72 21.66 -8.64
C MET A 551 -10.88 21.17 -9.53
N VAL A 552 -10.62 20.96 -10.80
CA VAL A 552 -11.63 20.60 -11.80
C VAL A 552 -11.44 19.20 -12.39
N LEU A 553 -10.29 18.57 -12.16
CA LEU A 553 -9.92 17.29 -12.77
C LEU A 553 -9.57 16.20 -11.73
N SER A 554 -9.76 16.45 -10.44
CA SER A 554 -9.51 15.44 -9.39
C SER A 554 -10.70 15.36 -8.44
N GLY A 555 -11.22 14.14 -8.26
CA GLY A 555 -12.37 13.85 -7.42
C GLY A 555 -13.15 12.65 -7.91
N THR A 556 -14.23 12.31 -7.22
CA THR A 556 -15.17 11.30 -7.70
C THR A 556 -15.83 11.77 -8.99
N ALA A 557 -16.29 10.83 -9.82
CA ALA A 557 -17.00 11.16 -11.06
C ALA A 557 -18.20 12.09 -10.83
N ASP A 558 -18.83 12.02 -9.66
CA ASP A 558 -19.94 12.91 -9.28
C ASP A 558 -19.44 14.36 -9.05
N GLU A 559 -18.37 14.53 -8.27
CA GLU A 559 -17.83 15.85 -7.92
C GLU A 559 -17.31 16.61 -9.14
N VAL A 560 -16.72 15.92 -10.12
CA VAL A 560 -16.11 16.55 -11.30
C VAL A 560 -16.94 16.44 -12.58
N SER A 561 -18.16 15.90 -12.52
CA SER A 561 -19.03 15.61 -13.68
C SER A 561 -19.33 16.83 -14.57
N SER A 562 -19.26 18.05 -14.01
CA SER A 562 -19.43 19.29 -14.78
C SER A 562 -18.20 19.62 -15.65
N TYR A 563 -17.04 19.07 -15.35
CA TYR A 563 -15.76 19.38 -15.99
C TYR A 563 -15.23 18.20 -16.82
N VAL A 564 -15.27 17.01 -16.25
CA VAL A 564 -14.85 15.77 -16.91
C VAL A 564 -15.81 14.64 -16.59
N ARG A 565 -16.13 13.82 -17.59
CA ARG A 565 -17.03 12.68 -17.41
C ARG A 565 -16.75 11.57 -18.42
N LEU A 566 -16.94 10.34 -17.98
CA LEU A 566 -16.91 9.14 -18.81
C LEU A 566 -18.34 8.68 -19.05
N VAL A 567 -18.75 8.56 -20.30
CA VAL A 567 -20.12 8.21 -20.68
C VAL A 567 -20.14 7.14 -21.78
N ASN A 568 -21.31 6.55 -21.99
CA ASN A 568 -21.58 5.77 -23.19
C ASN A 568 -21.43 6.68 -24.43
N ALA A 569 -20.69 6.21 -25.41
CA ALA A 569 -20.46 6.94 -26.66
C ALA A 569 -21.64 6.86 -27.65
N ASP A 570 -22.67 6.06 -27.37
CA ASP A 570 -23.88 5.94 -28.20
C ASP A 570 -24.84 7.12 -27.96
N ASP A 571 -25.12 7.89 -28.99
CA ASP A 571 -26.00 9.04 -28.92
C ASP A 571 -27.45 8.69 -28.52
N THR A 572 -27.85 7.43 -28.62
CA THR A 572 -29.18 6.96 -28.21
C THR A 572 -29.23 6.58 -26.72
N ALA A 573 -28.08 6.60 -26.03
CA ALA A 573 -28.02 6.28 -24.62
C ALA A 573 -28.81 7.29 -23.76
N LYS A 574 -29.53 6.75 -22.77
CA LYS A 574 -30.48 7.51 -21.95
C LYS A 574 -29.85 8.00 -20.66
N SER A 575 -30.28 9.17 -20.24
CA SER A 575 -29.89 9.73 -18.92
C SER A 575 -30.57 8.99 -17.76
N ALA A 576 -30.19 9.36 -16.55
CA ALA A 576 -30.78 8.83 -15.32
C ALA A 576 -32.32 8.93 -15.33
N GLY A 577 -32.98 7.86 -14.89
CA GLY A 577 -34.44 7.72 -14.94
C GLY A 577 -35.03 7.27 -16.30
N GLY A 578 -34.22 7.24 -17.37
CA GLY A 578 -34.63 6.72 -18.67
C GLY A 578 -34.90 5.21 -18.64
N ALA A 579 -35.95 4.72 -19.32
CA ALA A 579 -36.25 3.28 -19.38
C ALA A 579 -35.16 2.51 -20.12
N CYS A 580 -34.71 1.41 -19.55
CA CYS A 580 -33.64 0.56 -20.12
C CYS A 580 -33.98 -0.93 -20.03
N SER A 581 -33.38 -1.72 -20.90
CA SER A 581 -33.48 -3.20 -20.89
C SER A 581 -32.10 -3.84 -20.69
N LYS A 582 -31.04 -3.11 -20.98
CA LYS A 582 -29.62 -3.52 -20.83
C LYS A 582 -28.77 -2.32 -20.45
N ASN A 583 -27.59 -2.59 -19.92
CA ASN A 583 -26.68 -1.53 -19.45
C ASN A 583 -26.27 -0.53 -20.56
N SER A 584 -26.09 -1.00 -21.79
CA SER A 584 -25.74 -0.13 -22.92
C SER A 584 -26.86 0.82 -23.37
N ASP A 585 -28.07 0.70 -22.81
CA ASP A 585 -29.14 1.70 -23.06
C ASP A 585 -28.92 2.98 -22.26
N CYS A 586 -27.97 2.99 -21.31
CA CYS A 586 -27.77 4.10 -20.36
C CYS A 586 -26.44 4.81 -20.59
N LEU A 587 -26.39 6.12 -20.35
CA LEU A 587 -25.15 6.92 -20.37
C LEU A 587 -24.10 6.42 -19.39
N SER A 588 -24.53 5.88 -18.26
CA SER A 588 -23.67 5.33 -17.20
C SER A 588 -23.31 3.85 -17.38
N TYR A 589 -23.81 3.17 -18.40
CA TYR A 589 -23.79 1.70 -18.51
C TYR A 589 -24.37 0.98 -17.28
N ASN A 590 -25.34 1.61 -16.60
CA ASN A 590 -25.96 1.06 -15.40
C ASN A 590 -27.49 1.07 -15.50
N CYS A 591 -28.07 -0.09 -15.85
CA CYS A 591 -29.51 -0.30 -15.92
C CYS A 591 -29.95 -1.14 -14.71
N GLN A 592 -30.72 -0.56 -13.79
CA GLN A 592 -31.26 -1.25 -12.62
C GLN A 592 -32.80 -1.12 -12.59
N ALA A 593 -33.49 -2.22 -12.31
CA ALA A 593 -34.95 -2.25 -12.23
C ALA A 593 -35.66 -1.54 -13.42
N THR A 594 -35.12 -1.75 -14.64
CA THR A 594 -35.63 -1.15 -15.91
C THR A 594 -35.43 0.37 -16.05
N ALA A 595 -34.63 1.01 -15.20
CA ALA A 595 -34.30 2.44 -15.30
C ALA A 595 -32.80 2.69 -15.25
N CYS A 596 -32.31 3.67 -16.00
CA CYS A 596 -30.91 4.09 -15.97
C CYS A 596 -30.56 4.75 -14.64
N VAL A 597 -29.44 4.36 -14.06
CA VAL A 597 -28.89 4.90 -12.80
C VAL A 597 -27.63 5.72 -13.12
N GLY A 598 -27.67 7.02 -12.84
CA GLY A 598 -26.57 7.95 -13.11
C GLY A 598 -26.46 8.40 -14.57
N ASN A 599 -25.68 9.43 -14.80
CA ASN A 599 -25.46 10.06 -16.12
C ASN A 599 -24.04 9.83 -16.66
N TYR A 600 -23.20 9.10 -15.95
CA TYR A 600 -21.80 8.82 -16.29
C TYR A 600 -21.36 7.52 -15.61
N VAL A 601 -20.29 6.95 -16.10
CA VAL A 601 -19.65 5.78 -15.47
C VAL A 601 -19.04 6.22 -14.14
N SER A 602 -19.37 5.50 -13.06
CA SER A 602 -18.87 5.80 -11.73
C SER A 602 -17.41 5.43 -11.57
N GLY A 603 -16.68 6.21 -10.74
CA GLY A 603 -15.25 6.04 -10.52
C GLY A 603 -14.60 7.32 -9.99
N ASN A 604 -13.29 7.37 -10.07
CA ASN A 604 -12.48 8.46 -9.56
C ASN A 604 -11.52 8.99 -10.63
N PHE A 605 -11.46 10.29 -10.74
CA PHE A 605 -10.47 11.02 -11.54
C PHE A 605 -9.35 11.52 -10.63
N SER A 606 -8.11 11.45 -11.09
CA SER A 606 -6.95 11.98 -10.39
C SER A 606 -5.91 12.55 -11.35
N LEU A 607 -5.30 13.65 -10.97
CA LEU A 607 -4.13 14.21 -11.66
C LEU A 607 -2.86 13.75 -10.97
N ASN A 608 -1.97 13.16 -11.74
CA ASN A 608 -0.71 12.56 -11.29
C ASN A 608 0.45 13.05 -12.16
N ASN A 609 1.66 12.53 -11.95
CA ASN A 609 2.83 12.83 -12.78
C ASN A 609 3.05 14.35 -12.92
N ALA A 610 3.29 15.02 -11.78
CA ALA A 610 3.41 16.48 -11.72
C ALA A 610 2.20 17.23 -12.30
N TYR A 611 0.99 16.67 -12.10
CA TYR A 611 -0.31 17.20 -12.55
C TYR A 611 -0.50 17.22 -14.08
N GLN A 612 0.29 16.47 -14.82
CA GLN A 612 0.21 16.38 -16.30
C GLN A 612 -0.59 15.17 -16.79
N THR A 613 -0.85 14.17 -15.95
CA THR A 613 -1.57 12.96 -16.33
C THR A 613 -2.89 12.85 -15.60
N LEU A 614 -3.99 12.89 -16.32
CA LEU A 614 -5.33 12.59 -15.81
C LEU A 614 -5.56 11.09 -15.90
N GLU A 615 -5.90 10.45 -14.78
CA GLU A 615 -6.28 9.05 -14.70
C GLU A 615 -7.72 8.91 -14.24
N PHE A 616 -8.44 7.94 -14.84
CA PHE A 616 -9.74 7.49 -14.37
C PHE A 616 -9.70 6.02 -14.01
N ILE A 617 -10.17 5.70 -12.82
CA ILE A 617 -10.35 4.34 -12.31
C ILE A 617 -11.82 4.17 -11.96
N SER A 618 -12.47 3.15 -12.54
CA SER A 618 -13.84 2.77 -12.16
C SER A 618 -13.91 2.35 -10.68
N ASP A 619 -15.06 2.44 -10.06
CA ASP A 619 -15.31 1.92 -8.71
C ASP A 619 -15.94 0.51 -8.71
N LYS A 620 -16.21 -0.07 -9.90
CA LYS A 620 -16.79 -1.39 -10.02
C LYS A 620 -15.75 -2.49 -9.86
N GLU A 621 -15.79 -3.20 -8.75
CA GLU A 621 -14.92 -4.35 -8.50
C GLU A 621 -15.16 -5.49 -9.50
N CYS A 622 -14.08 -6.13 -9.99
CA CYS A 622 -14.15 -7.22 -10.96
C CYS A 622 -13.16 -8.36 -10.73
N GLY A 623 -12.55 -8.43 -9.58
CA GLY A 623 -11.60 -9.48 -9.21
C GLY A 623 -10.42 -8.96 -8.43
N VAL A 624 -9.37 -9.77 -8.39
CA VAL A 624 -8.11 -9.43 -7.71
C VAL A 624 -6.93 -9.61 -8.65
N ASN A 625 -5.93 -8.75 -8.52
CA ASN A 625 -4.70 -8.84 -9.28
C ASN A 625 -3.75 -9.92 -8.73
N SER A 626 -2.59 -10.06 -9.33
CA SER A 626 -1.59 -11.05 -8.94
C SER A 626 -1.02 -10.87 -7.53
N CYS A 627 -1.24 -9.71 -6.89
CA CYS A 627 -0.85 -9.42 -5.51
C CYS A 627 -2.00 -9.61 -4.50
N GLY A 628 -3.19 -10.01 -4.97
CA GLY A 628 -4.36 -10.16 -4.12
C GLY A 628 -5.11 -8.87 -3.83
N GLU A 629 -4.79 -7.77 -4.53
CA GLU A 629 -5.48 -6.49 -4.38
C GLU A 629 -6.67 -6.42 -5.34
N THR A 630 -7.73 -5.72 -4.93
CA THR A 630 -8.94 -5.53 -5.74
C THR A 630 -8.62 -4.81 -7.05
N MET A 631 -9.15 -5.34 -8.16
CA MET A 631 -9.16 -4.70 -9.46
C MET A 631 -10.53 -4.08 -9.74
N TYR A 632 -10.52 -2.97 -10.45
CA TYR A 632 -11.71 -2.22 -10.83
C TYR A 632 -11.84 -2.19 -12.35
N CYS A 633 -13.04 -2.42 -12.85
CA CYS A 633 -13.28 -2.59 -14.28
C CYS A 633 -14.23 -1.55 -14.85
N LEU A 634 -13.93 -1.14 -16.07
CA LEU A 634 -14.83 -0.44 -16.95
C LEU A 634 -15.99 -1.38 -17.38
N PRO A 635 -17.13 -0.86 -17.85
CA PRO A 635 -18.19 -1.68 -18.38
C PRO A 635 -17.70 -2.61 -19.49
N ALA A 636 -18.02 -3.89 -19.37
CA ALA A 636 -17.60 -4.92 -20.32
C ALA A 636 -18.25 -4.72 -21.69
N SER A 637 -17.52 -5.01 -22.77
CA SER A 637 -18.00 -4.92 -24.18
C SER A 637 -18.68 -3.58 -24.46
N SER A 638 -18.02 -2.49 -24.09
CA SER A 638 -18.59 -1.14 -24.16
C SER A 638 -17.85 -0.24 -25.15
N HIS A 639 -18.59 0.72 -25.69
CA HIS A 639 -18.07 1.89 -26.42
C HIS A 639 -18.24 3.11 -25.51
N LEU A 640 -17.14 3.66 -25.05
CA LEU A 640 -17.12 4.75 -24.07
C LEU A 640 -16.54 6.03 -24.68
N ALA A 641 -16.99 7.18 -24.18
CA ALA A 641 -16.44 8.49 -24.53
C ALA A 641 -16.02 9.24 -23.25
N LEU A 642 -14.78 9.69 -23.22
CA LEU A 642 -14.30 10.64 -22.20
C LEU A 642 -14.50 12.06 -22.75
N LYS A 643 -15.14 12.92 -21.96
CA LYS A 643 -15.43 14.31 -22.30
C LYS A 643 -14.79 15.23 -21.27
N ILE A 644 -13.95 16.17 -21.73
CA ILE A 644 -13.30 17.19 -20.90
C ILE A 644 -13.78 18.55 -21.40
N ASN A 645 -14.49 19.31 -20.57
CA ASN A 645 -14.97 20.64 -20.92
C ASN A 645 -13.86 21.68 -20.78
N ALA A 646 -13.67 22.54 -21.75
CA ALA A 646 -12.87 23.75 -21.62
C ALA A 646 -13.58 24.79 -20.74
N ALA A 647 -12.82 25.62 -20.04
CA ALA A 647 -13.40 26.67 -19.20
C ALA A 647 -13.87 27.88 -20.05
N SER A 648 -14.93 28.56 -19.59
CA SER A 648 -15.33 29.84 -20.15
C SER A 648 -14.25 30.91 -19.93
N LEU A 649 -13.95 31.68 -20.94
CA LEU A 649 -12.98 32.74 -20.86
C LEU A 649 -13.50 33.90 -19.98
N LYS A 650 -12.60 34.61 -19.32
CA LYS A 650 -12.91 35.77 -18.50
C LYS A 650 -13.59 36.84 -19.34
N SER A 651 -14.76 37.30 -18.92
CA SER A 651 -15.52 38.30 -19.63
C SER A 651 -15.00 39.73 -19.39
N CYS A 652 -15.19 40.58 -20.37
CA CYS A 652 -14.99 42.03 -20.31
C CYS A 652 -16.27 42.77 -20.66
N ALA A 653 -16.49 43.96 -20.10
CA ALA A 653 -17.57 44.83 -20.45
C ALA A 653 -17.16 45.95 -21.45
N SER A 654 -15.86 46.31 -21.40
CA SER A 654 -15.27 47.37 -22.25
C SER A 654 -13.79 47.10 -22.51
N SER A 655 -13.21 47.77 -23.49
CA SER A 655 -11.79 47.65 -23.81
C SER A 655 -10.87 48.13 -22.66
N SER A 656 -11.39 48.98 -21.77
CA SER A 656 -10.63 49.36 -20.58
C SER A 656 -10.31 48.17 -19.63
N ASP A 657 -11.19 47.17 -19.62
CA ASP A 657 -10.98 45.98 -18.77
C ASP A 657 -9.83 45.10 -19.29
N CYS A 658 -9.47 45.25 -20.57
CA CYS A 658 -8.41 44.49 -21.24
C CYS A 658 -7.06 45.20 -21.26
N GLN A 659 -6.99 46.51 -20.95
CA GLN A 659 -5.76 47.30 -21.10
C GLN A 659 -4.59 46.83 -20.23
N ALA A 660 -4.86 46.18 -19.10
CA ALA A 660 -3.85 45.59 -18.25
C ALA A 660 -3.16 44.37 -18.84
N PHE A 661 -3.72 43.83 -19.94
CA PHE A 661 -3.33 42.55 -20.53
C PHE A 661 -2.80 42.69 -21.97
N ALA A 662 -1.98 43.70 -22.22
CA ALA A 662 -1.39 43.90 -23.55
C ALA A 662 -0.66 42.63 -24.03
N PRO A 663 -0.82 42.19 -25.30
CA PRO A 663 -1.46 42.86 -26.42
C PRO A 663 -3.01 42.69 -26.52
N TYR A 664 -3.67 42.06 -25.57
CA TYR A 664 -5.11 41.79 -25.56
C TYR A 664 -5.86 43.05 -25.08
N SER A 665 -5.85 44.11 -25.90
CA SER A 665 -6.29 45.40 -25.47
C SER A 665 -7.71 45.80 -25.86
N GLU A 666 -8.43 44.93 -26.60
CA GLU A 666 -9.78 45.17 -27.03
C GLU A 666 -10.78 44.15 -26.48
N CYS A 667 -11.97 44.62 -26.12
CA CYS A 667 -13.09 43.77 -25.72
C CYS A 667 -13.96 43.50 -26.95
N VAL A 668 -13.92 42.25 -27.47
CA VAL A 668 -14.69 41.82 -28.63
C VAL A 668 -15.56 40.64 -28.23
N SER A 669 -16.85 40.74 -28.39
CA SER A 669 -17.84 39.72 -27.98
C SER A 669 -17.71 39.34 -26.50
N ASN A 670 -17.51 40.33 -25.64
CA ASN A 670 -17.30 40.22 -24.19
C ASN A 670 -16.02 39.46 -23.78
N ILE A 671 -15.02 39.28 -24.65
CA ILE A 671 -13.75 38.64 -24.37
C ILE A 671 -12.62 39.58 -24.78
N CYS A 672 -11.58 39.70 -23.95
CA CYS A 672 -10.39 40.45 -24.27
C CYS A 672 -9.65 39.77 -25.43
N ARG A 673 -9.27 40.51 -26.47
CA ARG A 673 -8.70 39.97 -27.69
C ARG A 673 -7.49 40.75 -28.17
N ASP A 674 -6.50 40.05 -28.70
CA ASP A 674 -5.46 40.57 -29.60
C ASP A 674 -6.02 40.60 -31.02
N THR A 675 -6.46 41.80 -31.46
CA THR A 675 -7.08 41.95 -32.78
C THR A 675 -6.11 41.80 -33.90
N ALA A 676 -4.81 42.04 -33.71
CA ALA A 676 -3.76 41.86 -34.74
C ALA A 676 -3.55 40.37 -35.01
N LYS A 677 -3.51 39.53 -33.98
CA LYS A 677 -3.34 38.07 -34.13
C LYS A 677 -4.66 37.31 -34.20
N LYS A 678 -5.79 37.99 -33.94
CA LYS A 678 -7.14 37.38 -33.90
C LYS A 678 -7.28 36.25 -32.87
N ILE A 679 -6.58 36.33 -31.74
CA ILE A 679 -6.66 35.36 -30.65
C ILE A 679 -7.30 36.00 -29.40
N ASN A 680 -8.05 35.20 -28.67
CA ASN A 680 -8.68 35.60 -27.42
C ASN A 680 -7.68 35.54 -26.27
N TYR A 681 -7.94 36.37 -25.23
CA TYR A 681 -7.21 36.24 -23.96
C TYR A 681 -7.56 34.90 -23.29
N PRO A 682 -6.59 34.00 -23.03
CA PRO A 682 -6.88 32.60 -22.75
C PRO A 682 -7.37 32.36 -21.31
N LEU A 683 -7.25 33.36 -20.41
CA LEU A 683 -7.57 33.15 -19.00
C LEU A 683 -9.07 32.97 -18.74
N ALA A 684 -9.37 31.95 -17.96
CA ALA A 684 -10.70 31.72 -17.40
C ALA A 684 -10.96 32.57 -16.15
N ASP A 685 -12.23 32.64 -15.74
CA ASP A 685 -12.60 33.25 -14.46
C ASP A 685 -12.18 32.32 -13.31
N SER A 686 -11.11 32.63 -12.61
CA SER A 686 -10.55 31.82 -11.51
C SER A 686 -11.49 31.66 -10.30
N LEU A 687 -12.54 32.49 -10.20
CA LEU A 687 -13.53 32.43 -9.12
C LEU A 687 -14.71 31.51 -9.46
N ASN A 688 -14.97 31.31 -10.76
CA ASN A 688 -16.11 30.52 -11.25
C ASN A 688 -15.67 29.55 -12.36
N LEU A 689 -14.75 28.63 -11.99
CA LEU A 689 -14.28 27.62 -12.93
C LEU A 689 -15.41 26.69 -13.34
N ASN A 690 -15.58 26.51 -14.64
CA ASN A 690 -16.60 25.65 -15.23
C ASN A 690 -16.04 24.68 -16.29
N GLY A 691 -14.73 24.51 -16.34
CA GLY A 691 -14.02 23.60 -17.23
C GLY A 691 -12.55 23.48 -16.89
N ALA A 692 -11.85 22.67 -17.66
CA ALA A 692 -10.43 22.40 -17.47
C ALA A 692 -9.55 23.62 -17.76
N VAL A 693 -8.61 23.87 -16.87
CA VAL A 693 -7.61 24.94 -16.95
C VAL A 693 -6.26 24.41 -16.47
N ASP A 694 -5.18 25.08 -16.88
CA ASP A 694 -3.84 24.88 -16.36
C ASP A 694 -3.66 25.55 -14.97
N LEU A 695 -2.42 25.62 -14.49
CA LEU A 695 -2.07 26.29 -13.23
C LEU A 695 -1.97 27.80 -13.33
N ALA A 696 -1.98 28.35 -14.53
CA ALA A 696 -2.07 29.79 -14.80
C ALA A 696 -3.52 30.25 -15.04
N PHE A 697 -4.50 29.35 -15.01
CA PHE A 697 -5.91 29.50 -15.37
C PHE A 697 -6.18 29.69 -16.86
N ASN A 698 -5.25 29.33 -17.75
CA ASN A 698 -5.59 29.30 -19.17
C ASN A 698 -6.58 28.14 -19.44
N SER A 699 -7.63 28.42 -20.22
CA SER A 699 -8.62 27.44 -20.61
C SER A 699 -8.01 26.41 -21.56
N LEU A 700 -8.44 25.14 -21.43
CA LEU A 700 -8.03 24.05 -22.32
C LEU A 700 -8.23 24.42 -23.79
N ASP A 701 -7.23 24.18 -24.63
CA ASP A 701 -7.27 24.17 -26.09
C ASP A 701 -7.45 22.70 -26.54
N GLY A 702 -8.67 22.23 -26.56
CA GLY A 702 -8.97 20.85 -26.92
C GLY A 702 -8.91 20.59 -28.42
N ASN A 703 -9.06 21.62 -29.23
CA ASN A 703 -8.97 21.53 -30.69
C ASN A 703 -7.54 21.72 -31.23
N ARG A 704 -6.58 22.09 -30.33
CA ARG A 704 -5.15 22.25 -30.62
C ARG A 704 -4.77 23.26 -31.69
N ASP A 705 -5.59 24.30 -31.87
CA ASP A 705 -5.29 25.40 -32.79
C ASP A 705 -4.43 26.52 -32.18
N LYS A 706 -3.96 26.30 -30.92
CA LYS A 706 -3.14 27.22 -30.09
C LYS A 706 -3.90 28.47 -29.64
N LYS A 707 -5.22 28.38 -29.57
CA LYS A 707 -6.07 29.45 -29.08
C LYS A 707 -7.07 28.91 -28.06
N ALA A 708 -7.47 29.75 -27.16
CA ALA A 708 -8.56 29.43 -26.24
C ALA A 708 -9.83 30.13 -26.74
N ASP A 709 -10.83 29.36 -27.12
CA ASP A 709 -12.12 29.85 -27.59
C ASP A 709 -13.27 29.51 -26.63
N GLY A 710 -12.98 28.77 -25.56
CA GLY A 710 -13.90 28.40 -24.48
C GLY A 710 -14.82 27.22 -24.81
N PRO A 711 -15.78 26.88 -23.90
CA PRO A 711 -16.58 25.67 -23.99
C PRO A 711 -17.53 25.72 -25.18
N VAL A 712 -17.89 24.56 -25.71
CA VAL A 712 -18.80 24.35 -26.82
C VAL A 712 -20.06 23.67 -26.36
N LYS A 713 -21.11 23.90 -27.14
CA LYS A 713 -22.16 22.91 -27.36
C LYS A 713 -21.56 21.76 -28.16
N ILE A 714 -21.40 20.62 -27.53
CA ILE A 714 -20.84 19.42 -28.14
C ILE A 714 -21.86 18.90 -29.15
N LEU A 715 -21.52 18.93 -30.42
CA LEU A 715 -22.15 18.12 -31.46
C LEU A 715 -21.07 17.14 -31.91
N TYR A 716 -21.34 15.89 -31.67
CA TYR A 716 -20.53 14.72 -32.06
C TYR A 716 -20.25 14.69 -33.57
N PRO A 717 -19.23 14.04 -34.07
CA PRO A 717 -18.03 13.43 -33.48
C PRO A 717 -16.73 14.04 -34.04
N TYR A 718 -15.66 13.89 -33.35
CA TYR A 718 -14.27 14.00 -33.77
C TYR A 718 -13.62 15.37 -33.76
N PHE A 719 -12.65 15.41 -32.86
CA PHE A 719 -11.46 16.16 -33.11
C PHE A 719 -10.71 15.55 -34.32
N ILE A 720 -10.64 16.27 -35.44
CA ILE A 720 -9.74 15.97 -36.54
C ILE A 720 -8.65 17.03 -36.51
N GLU A 721 -7.41 16.61 -36.32
CA GLU A 721 -6.25 17.49 -36.36
C GLU A 721 -6.29 18.33 -37.67
N GLY A 722 -6.21 19.66 -37.50
CA GLY A 722 -6.29 20.59 -38.64
C GLY A 722 -7.73 20.97 -39.09
N SER A 723 -8.77 20.63 -38.31
CA SER A 723 -10.12 21.10 -38.59
C SER A 723 -10.20 22.62 -38.46
N THR A 724 -10.62 23.31 -39.55
CA THR A 724 -10.89 24.75 -39.56
C THR A 724 -12.34 25.10 -39.18
N ASP A 725 -13.07 24.14 -38.63
CA ASP A 725 -14.48 24.34 -38.23
C ASP A 725 -14.56 25.20 -36.95
N LEU A 726 -14.84 26.47 -37.13
CA LEU A 726 -14.99 27.48 -36.09
C LEU A 726 -16.11 27.20 -35.08
N ASN A 727 -16.96 26.19 -35.32
CA ASN A 727 -18.00 25.76 -34.40
C ASN A 727 -17.53 24.66 -33.44
N LYS A 728 -16.31 24.12 -33.58
CA LYS A 728 -15.72 23.13 -32.69
C LYS A 728 -14.77 23.86 -31.76
N ARG A 729 -15.30 24.33 -30.64
CA ARG A 729 -14.53 25.03 -29.63
C ARG A 729 -13.77 23.99 -28.77
N ASP A 730 -13.14 24.37 -27.69
CA ASP A 730 -12.03 23.72 -27.02
C ASP A 730 -12.36 22.59 -26.01
N GLY A 731 -13.64 22.16 -25.97
CA GLY A 731 -13.94 20.89 -25.28
C GLY A 731 -13.22 19.72 -25.96
N PHE A 732 -12.57 18.86 -25.19
CA PHE A 732 -11.91 17.67 -25.69
C PHE A 732 -12.77 16.43 -25.48
N GLU A 733 -13.00 15.66 -26.54
CA GLU A 733 -13.76 14.41 -26.47
C GLU A 733 -13.09 13.35 -27.33
N PHE A 734 -12.98 12.12 -26.81
CA PHE A 734 -12.58 10.95 -27.58
C PHE A 734 -13.34 9.72 -27.12
N SER A 735 -13.53 8.77 -28.04
CA SER A 735 -14.16 7.49 -27.76
C SER A 735 -13.22 6.31 -28.00
N PHE A 736 -13.53 5.19 -27.35
CA PHE A 736 -12.71 3.97 -27.38
C PHE A 736 -13.56 2.76 -27.03
N PHE A 737 -13.06 1.57 -27.40
CA PHE A 737 -13.73 0.30 -27.16
C PHE A 737 -13.06 -0.50 -26.03
N ILE A 738 -13.89 -1.11 -25.19
CA ILE A 738 -13.48 -2.00 -24.10
C ILE A 738 -14.04 -3.39 -24.36
N SER A 739 -13.17 -4.41 -24.21
CA SER A 739 -13.54 -5.82 -24.30
C SER A 739 -14.20 -6.32 -22.99
N ASN A 740 -14.50 -7.59 -22.91
CA ASN A 740 -14.87 -8.27 -21.67
C ASN A 740 -13.71 -9.09 -21.09
N GLU A 741 -12.51 -8.92 -21.60
CA GLU A 741 -11.31 -9.62 -21.14
C GLU A 741 -10.66 -8.85 -19.98
N ILE A 742 -9.95 -9.58 -19.14
CA ILE A 742 -9.10 -9.01 -18.08
C ILE A 742 -7.65 -9.31 -18.45
N ASN A 743 -6.81 -8.29 -18.50
CA ASN A 743 -5.36 -8.46 -18.58
C ASN A 743 -4.81 -8.75 -17.17
N SER A 744 -4.16 -9.89 -16.99
CA SER A 744 -3.54 -10.30 -15.73
C SER A 744 -2.02 -10.41 -15.81
N VAL A 745 -1.40 -9.80 -16.82
CA VAL A 745 0.06 -9.85 -17.03
C VAL A 745 0.75 -8.77 -16.20
N PRO A 746 1.63 -9.13 -15.26
CA PRO A 746 2.39 -8.15 -14.49
C PRO A 746 3.41 -7.41 -15.36
N PRO A 747 3.68 -6.13 -15.07
CA PRO A 747 4.75 -5.39 -15.74
C PRO A 747 6.13 -5.90 -15.28
N THR A 748 7.12 -5.73 -16.16
CA THR A 748 8.54 -5.97 -15.89
C THR A 748 9.37 -4.74 -16.26
N ILE A 749 10.62 -4.69 -15.80
CA ILE A 749 11.57 -3.64 -16.18
C ILE A 749 12.33 -4.10 -17.42
N SER A 750 12.42 -3.25 -18.42
CA SER A 750 13.16 -3.50 -19.65
C SER A 750 14.55 -2.86 -19.68
N LEU A 751 14.72 -1.72 -18.98
CA LEU A 751 15.99 -0.99 -18.94
C LEU A 751 16.11 -0.19 -17.65
N THR A 752 17.32 -0.06 -17.12
CA THR A 752 17.67 0.89 -16.07
C THR A 752 18.88 1.73 -16.45
N SER A 753 18.90 2.98 -15.99
CA SER A 753 20.04 3.88 -16.10
C SER A 753 20.14 4.71 -14.81
N PRO A 754 21.23 4.68 -14.04
CA PRO A 754 22.44 3.87 -14.26
C PRO A 754 22.16 2.38 -14.38
N ARG A 755 23.08 1.67 -15.07
CA ARG A 755 23.00 0.21 -15.17
C ARG A 755 23.26 -0.44 -13.81
N LEU A 756 22.86 -1.68 -13.71
CA LEU A 756 23.10 -2.49 -12.53
C LEU A 756 24.60 -2.51 -12.19
N ALA A 757 24.96 -2.17 -10.96
CA ALA A 757 26.35 -2.09 -10.47
C ALA A 757 27.27 -1.12 -11.25
N GLU A 758 26.71 -0.14 -11.97
CA GLU A 758 27.49 0.89 -12.69
C GLU A 758 28.30 1.72 -11.70
N ALA A 759 29.61 1.86 -11.96
CA ALA A 759 30.52 2.68 -11.16
C ALA A 759 30.79 4.03 -11.84
N ASN A 760 31.25 5.01 -11.05
CA ASN A 760 31.60 6.35 -11.51
C ASN A 760 30.42 7.10 -12.19
N VAL A 761 29.22 6.90 -11.64
CA VAL A 761 28.02 7.61 -12.09
C VAL A 761 28.14 9.09 -11.74
N ASN A 762 27.80 9.97 -12.70
CA ASN A 762 27.75 11.41 -12.45
C ASN A 762 26.73 11.72 -11.35
N VAL A 763 27.10 12.58 -10.40
CA VAL A 763 26.29 12.88 -9.21
C VAL A 763 24.92 13.49 -9.53
N SER A 764 24.78 14.20 -10.65
CA SER A 764 23.52 14.83 -11.09
C SER A 764 22.72 13.99 -12.09
N ARG A 765 23.18 12.76 -12.43
CA ARG A 765 22.49 11.91 -13.40
C ARG A 765 21.21 11.32 -12.84
N PRO A 766 20.04 11.57 -13.44
CA PRO A 766 18.80 10.96 -13.02
C PRO A 766 18.83 9.44 -13.10
N VAL A 767 18.07 8.79 -12.21
CA VAL A 767 17.83 7.35 -12.33
C VAL A 767 16.62 7.17 -13.26
N VAL A 768 16.79 6.39 -14.32
CA VAL A 768 15.75 6.09 -15.31
C VAL A 768 15.38 4.62 -15.22
N ILE A 769 14.10 4.33 -15.26
CA ILE A 769 13.54 2.98 -15.25
C ILE A 769 12.51 2.90 -16.37
N ASP A 770 12.79 2.06 -17.37
CA ASP A 770 11.85 1.78 -18.44
C ASP A 770 11.13 0.46 -18.15
N PHE A 771 9.82 0.53 -18.09
CA PHE A 771 8.97 -0.65 -17.97
C PHE A 771 8.69 -1.24 -19.36
N ASN A 772 8.22 -2.48 -19.40
CA ASN A 772 7.81 -3.13 -20.65
C ASN A 772 6.34 -2.85 -21.02
N ASP A 773 5.62 -2.08 -20.20
CA ASP A 773 4.19 -1.84 -20.29
C ASP A 773 3.89 -0.39 -19.88
N LEU A 774 2.69 0.09 -20.19
CA LEU A 774 2.20 1.36 -19.68
C LEU A 774 1.91 1.22 -18.18
N MET A 775 2.32 2.23 -17.42
CA MET A 775 2.18 2.22 -15.97
C MET A 775 1.12 3.23 -15.49
N MET A 776 0.43 2.90 -14.42
CA MET A 776 -0.42 3.85 -13.71
C MET A 776 0.46 4.92 -13.06
N SER A 777 0.39 6.16 -13.53
CA SER A 777 1.14 7.28 -13.00
C SER A 777 0.88 7.52 -11.52
N SER A 778 -0.34 7.26 -11.06
CA SER A 778 -0.74 7.34 -9.65
C SER A 778 0.01 6.37 -8.73
N THR A 779 0.62 5.32 -9.29
CA THR A 779 1.39 4.32 -8.53
C THR A 779 2.89 4.55 -8.60
N LEU A 780 3.37 5.38 -9.52
CA LEU A 780 4.78 5.76 -9.64
C LEU A 780 5.12 6.85 -8.63
N ARG A 781 5.11 6.48 -7.36
CA ARG A 781 5.26 7.40 -6.23
C ARG A 781 6.56 7.19 -5.49
N THR A 782 6.96 8.23 -4.78
CA THR A 782 8.11 8.19 -3.88
C THR A 782 7.76 7.57 -2.54
N GLY A 783 8.72 6.86 -1.94
CA GLY A 783 8.69 6.45 -0.54
C GLY A 783 8.03 5.13 -0.21
N SER A 784 8.09 4.79 1.07
CA SER A 784 7.40 3.65 1.65
C SER A 784 6.04 4.11 2.15
N LEU A 785 4.97 3.74 1.47
CA LEU A 785 3.63 3.82 2.03
C LEU A 785 3.39 2.55 2.85
N LEU A 786 3.32 2.70 4.14
CA LEU A 786 2.66 1.74 5.01
C LEU A 786 1.16 1.91 4.78
N ILE A 787 0.58 1.16 3.86
CA ILE A 787 -0.86 1.06 3.76
C ILE A 787 -1.31 0.12 4.87
N ASN A 788 -1.74 0.70 5.96
CA ASN A 788 -2.21 -0.03 7.13
C ASN A 788 -3.69 -0.39 6.93
N ASN A 789 -3.96 -1.35 6.05
CA ASN A 789 -5.33 -1.82 5.77
C ASN A 789 -5.74 -3.04 6.61
N GLY A 790 -5.00 -3.35 7.68
CA GLY A 790 -5.33 -4.51 8.53
C GLY A 790 -5.12 -5.88 7.85
N LEU A 791 -4.64 -5.93 6.61
CA LEU A 791 -4.21 -7.12 5.90
C LEU A 791 -2.70 -7.29 6.06
N ALA A 792 -2.24 -8.52 6.13
CA ALA A 792 -0.87 -8.92 6.48
C ALA A 792 0.25 -8.42 5.54
N ASP A 793 -0.07 -7.66 4.52
CA ASP A 793 0.88 -7.14 3.54
C ASP A 793 1.01 -5.62 3.63
N THR A 794 1.70 -5.18 4.67
CA THR A 794 1.84 -3.78 5.06
C THR A 794 3.08 -3.09 4.49
N GLN A 795 3.84 -3.71 3.58
CA GLN A 795 5.13 -3.20 3.14
C GLN A 795 5.26 -3.07 1.61
N HIS A 796 4.23 -2.58 0.93
CA HIS A 796 4.39 -2.16 -0.45
C HIS A 796 5.23 -0.89 -0.50
N LYS A 797 6.55 -1.06 -0.54
CA LYS A 797 7.45 0.03 -0.91
C LYS A 797 7.25 0.31 -2.39
N LEU A 798 6.85 1.52 -2.71
CA LEU A 798 6.72 1.96 -4.09
C LEU A 798 8.13 2.15 -4.71
N ILE A 799 8.48 3.32 -5.18
CA ILE A 799 9.84 3.61 -5.64
C ILE A 799 10.61 4.28 -4.52
N ASN A 800 11.77 3.72 -4.18
CA ASN A 800 12.64 4.24 -3.13
C ASN A 800 14.08 4.34 -3.65
N LEU A 801 14.69 5.49 -3.47
CA LEU A 801 16.10 5.76 -3.77
C LEU A 801 16.81 6.14 -2.46
N ARG A 802 17.81 5.38 -2.09
CA ARG A 802 18.57 5.58 -0.83
C ARG A 802 20.05 5.33 -1.00
N SER A 803 20.86 5.96 -0.19
CA SER A 803 22.28 5.63 -0.05
C SER A 803 22.48 4.36 0.78
N SER A 804 23.63 3.68 0.60
CA SER A 804 24.04 2.54 1.44
C SER A 804 24.16 2.89 2.93
N ALA A 805 24.41 4.17 3.24
CA ALA A 805 24.45 4.68 4.61
C ALA A 805 23.04 4.99 5.19
N ASN A 806 21.95 4.65 4.50
CA ASN A 806 20.56 4.96 4.86
C ASN A 806 20.26 6.47 5.04
N ASN A 807 21.11 7.33 4.50
CA ASN A 807 20.81 8.76 4.50
C ASN A 807 19.64 9.06 3.55
N PRO A 808 18.65 9.82 3.99
CA PRO A 808 17.55 10.23 3.13
C PRO A 808 18.10 11.12 2.01
N LEU A 809 17.70 10.80 0.78
CA LEU A 809 17.94 11.63 -0.40
C LEU A 809 16.62 12.25 -0.84
N GLY A 810 16.59 13.55 -1.07
CA GLY A 810 15.45 14.20 -1.68
C GLY A 810 15.34 13.80 -3.15
N TYR A 811 14.18 13.29 -3.56
CA TYR A 811 13.91 12.92 -4.95
C TYR A 811 12.43 13.05 -5.30
N TRP A 812 12.15 13.21 -6.58
CA TRP A 812 10.79 13.22 -7.12
C TRP A 812 10.75 12.47 -8.45
N ILE A 813 9.56 12.07 -8.87
CA ILE A 813 9.37 11.16 -9.98
C ILE A 813 8.57 11.83 -11.07
N LYS A 814 9.07 11.70 -12.30
CA LYS A 814 8.34 11.99 -13.54
C LYS A 814 8.22 10.74 -14.37
N SER A 815 7.12 10.60 -15.09
CA SER A 815 6.93 9.51 -16.03
C SER A 815 6.49 10.04 -17.38
N GLU A 816 6.87 9.32 -18.43
CA GLU A 816 6.54 9.61 -19.79
C GLU A 816 6.19 8.31 -20.51
N ASN A 817 5.06 8.28 -21.19
CA ASN A 817 4.68 7.15 -22.02
C ASN A 817 5.29 7.30 -23.40
N LEU A 818 5.98 6.29 -23.85
CA LEU A 818 6.79 6.30 -25.07
C LEU A 818 6.41 5.15 -25.99
N GLU A 819 6.61 5.34 -27.29
CA GLU A 819 6.43 4.35 -28.32
C GLU A 819 7.73 3.57 -28.56
N ARG A 820 7.63 2.26 -28.84
CA ARG A 820 8.74 1.37 -29.14
C ARG A 820 8.52 0.66 -30.47
N GLY A 821 9.39 0.87 -31.41
CA GLY A 821 9.40 0.11 -32.67
C GLY A 821 8.61 0.75 -33.80
N THR A 822 7.53 0.11 -34.26
CA THR A 822 6.72 0.64 -35.38
C THR A 822 5.82 1.76 -34.89
N ALA A 823 5.97 2.94 -35.49
CA ALA A 823 5.15 4.10 -35.17
C ALA A 823 3.68 3.86 -35.58
N ASP A 824 2.90 3.33 -34.69
CA ASP A 824 1.44 3.19 -34.84
C ASP A 824 0.69 4.35 -34.17
N GLY A 825 1.39 5.26 -33.47
CA GLY A 825 0.84 6.42 -32.80
C GLY A 825 0.33 6.13 -31.40
N GLU A 826 0.62 4.93 -30.85
CA GLU A 826 0.25 4.55 -29.50
C GLU A 826 1.49 4.34 -28.63
N PRO A 827 1.47 4.75 -27.38
CA PRO A 827 2.56 4.47 -26.46
C PRO A 827 2.55 3.00 -26.02
N ASP A 828 3.74 2.37 -26.00
CA ASP A 828 3.95 0.96 -25.66
C ASP A 828 4.41 0.76 -24.21
N TYR A 829 5.13 1.74 -23.66
CA TYR A 829 5.78 1.60 -22.37
C TYR A 829 5.92 2.92 -21.64
N THR A 830 6.09 2.85 -20.33
CA THR A 830 6.38 4.01 -19.50
C THR A 830 7.85 4.05 -19.12
N SER A 831 8.49 5.19 -19.39
CA SER A 831 9.81 5.56 -18.88
C SER A 831 9.63 6.44 -17.64
N THR A 832 10.24 6.05 -16.53
CA THR A 832 10.15 6.75 -15.25
C THR A 832 11.50 7.34 -14.88
N LYS A 833 11.55 8.65 -14.67
CA LYS A 833 12.75 9.38 -14.24
C LYS A 833 12.65 9.72 -12.77
N ILE A 834 13.59 9.25 -11.96
CA ILE A 834 13.77 9.67 -10.58
C ILE A 834 14.80 10.81 -10.62
N LEU A 835 14.30 12.02 -10.41
CA LEU A 835 15.09 13.23 -10.28
C LEU A 835 15.44 13.39 -8.79
N HIS A 836 16.66 13.83 -8.49
CA HIS A 836 17.15 13.87 -7.11
C HIS A 836 18.16 15.02 -6.93
N SER A 837 18.38 15.43 -5.67
CA SER A 837 19.53 16.25 -5.33
C SER A 837 20.82 15.49 -5.64
N ASP A 838 21.92 16.23 -5.92
CA ASP A 838 23.20 15.61 -6.27
C ASP A 838 23.57 14.47 -5.31
N PHE A 839 23.98 13.35 -5.87
CA PHE A 839 24.51 12.23 -5.10
C PHE A 839 25.77 12.65 -4.35
N PHE A 840 25.97 12.09 -3.17
CA PHE A 840 27.24 12.23 -2.47
C PHE A 840 28.32 11.43 -3.18
N GLU A 841 29.52 12.00 -3.29
CA GLU A 841 30.66 11.32 -3.89
C GLU A 841 31.07 10.08 -3.09
N SER A 842 31.53 9.03 -3.80
CA SER A 842 32.01 7.77 -3.19
C SER A 842 30.96 7.02 -2.34
N VAL A 843 29.69 7.21 -2.63
CA VAL A 843 28.57 6.53 -1.95
C VAL A 843 27.83 5.63 -2.94
N THR A 844 27.44 4.45 -2.48
CA THR A 844 26.59 3.52 -3.23
C THR A 844 25.13 3.90 -3.03
N TYR A 845 24.37 3.95 -4.12
CA TYR A 845 22.94 4.21 -4.12
C TYR A 845 22.16 2.97 -4.55
N ILE A 846 21.00 2.76 -3.98
CA ILE A 846 20.12 1.62 -4.24
C ILE A 846 18.76 2.15 -4.63
N SER A 847 18.28 1.75 -5.81
CA SER A 847 16.91 1.95 -6.26
C SER A 847 16.09 0.70 -5.97
N GLN A 848 14.96 0.88 -5.32
CA GLN A 848 14.07 -0.23 -4.96
C GLN A 848 12.66 0.07 -5.48
N ILE A 849 12.04 -0.92 -6.12
CA ILE A 849 10.69 -0.84 -6.66
C ILE A 849 9.87 -1.96 -6.02
N GLY A 850 8.77 -1.60 -5.41
CA GLY A 850 7.87 -2.54 -4.76
C GLY A 850 6.65 -2.90 -5.59
N SER A 851 5.88 -3.86 -5.11
CA SER A 851 4.64 -4.36 -5.72
C SER A 851 3.50 -3.35 -5.73
N GLY A 852 3.63 -2.21 -5.04
CA GLY A 852 2.67 -1.11 -5.12
C GLY A 852 2.68 -0.38 -6.46
N VAL A 853 3.72 -0.56 -7.29
CA VAL A 853 3.77 -0.05 -8.66
C VAL A 853 2.96 -0.96 -9.57
N LYS A 854 2.05 -0.38 -10.37
CA LYS A 854 1.09 -1.12 -11.20
C LYS A 854 1.12 -0.64 -12.64
N ASN A 855 0.87 -1.58 -13.56
CA ASN A 855 0.64 -1.23 -14.95
C ASN A 855 -0.77 -0.65 -15.16
N ILE A 856 -1.03 -0.17 -16.37
CA ILE A 856 -2.30 0.43 -16.78
C ILE A 856 -3.50 -0.53 -16.64
N TYR A 857 -3.27 -1.83 -16.48
CA TYR A 857 -4.26 -2.87 -16.23
C TYR A 857 -4.36 -3.26 -14.75
N GLN A 858 -3.82 -2.44 -13.84
CA GLN A 858 -3.85 -2.62 -12.39
C GLN A 858 -3.08 -3.85 -11.89
N ASN A 859 -2.25 -4.49 -12.72
CA ASN A 859 -1.39 -5.58 -12.29
C ASN A 859 -0.15 -5.03 -11.60
N CYS A 860 0.17 -5.58 -10.42
CA CYS A 860 1.32 -5.13 -9.66
C CYS A 860 2.64 -5.65 -10.21
N PHE A 861 3.69 -4.84 -10.07
CA PHE A 861 5.05 -5.23 -10.37
C PHE A 861 5.49 -6.39 -9.45
N LYS A 862 5.89 -7.50 -10.06
CA LYS A 862 6.41 -8.68 -9.36
C LYS A 862 7.72 -9.12 -9.99
N PRO A 863 8.88 -8.77 -9.44
CA PRO A 863 10.17 -9.15 -9.99
C PRO A 863 10.37 -10.67 -10.06
N SER A 864 9.70 -11.43 -9.20
CA SER A 864 9.73 -12.90 -9.19
C SER A 864 9.12 -13.57 -10.42
N ILE A 865 8.33 -12.87 -11.21
CA ILE A 865 7.62 -13.43 -12.38
C ILE A 865 8.35 -13.07 -13.69
N GLY A 866 9.29 -12.12 -13.64
CA GLY A 866 10.08 -11.74 -14.80
C GLY A 866 10.92 -12.89 -15.34
N PRO A 867 11.09 -13.00 -16.68
CA PRO A 867 11.93 -14.04 -17.28
C PRO A 867 13.38 -13.90 -16.80
N GLY A 868 13.99 -15.00 -16.39
CA GLY A 868 15.40 -15.05 -16.05
C GLY A 868 15.80 -14.58 -14.66
N CYS A 869 14.88 -14.51 -13.70
CA CYS A 869 15.20 -14.18 -12.29
C CYS A 869 16.18 -15.15 -11.58
N LEU A 870 16.61 -16.21 -12.25
CA LEU A 870 17.64 -17.14 -11.76
C LEU A 870 19.08 -16.63 -11.97
N SER A 871 19.27 -15.58 -12.77
CA SER A 871 20.58 -14.96 -13.01
C SER A 871 20.45 -13.45 -13.13
N LEU A 872 21.15 -12.72 -12.30
CA LEU A 872 21.26 -11.27 -12.36
C LEU A 872 22.22 -10.88 -13.49
N THR A 873 21.69 -10.31 -14.55
CA THR A 873 22.46 -9.76 -15.64
C THR A 873 21.91 -8.39 -16.04
N GLU A 874 22.69 -7.57 -16.71
CA GLU A 874 22.22 -6.31 -17.27
C GLU A 874 21.03 -6.49 -18.23
N SER A 875 20.88 -7.68 -18.82
CA SER A 875 19.77 -8.02 -19.71
C SER A 875 18.47 -8.38 -18.98
N ASN A 876 18.52 -8.56 -17.64
CA ASN A 876 17.36 -8.89 -16.82
C ASN A 876 17.28 -7.97 -15.59
N PRO A 877 17.08 -6.65 -15.78
CA PRO A 877 17.07 -5.68 -14.69
C PRO A 877 15.84 -5.79 -13.77
N SER A 878 14.82 -6.56 -14.17
CA SER A 878 13.62 -6.80 -13.35
C SER A 878 13.82 -7.85 -12.27
N CYS A 879 15.00 -8.52 -12.22
CA CYS A 879 15.30 -9.49 -11.18
C CYS A 879 15.87 -8.81 -9.93
N CYS A 880 15.67 -9.45 -8.78
CA CYS A 880 16.22 -8.99 -7.51
C CYS A 880 17.74 -9.05 -7.50
N TYR A 881 18.41 -8.04 -6.93
CA TYR A 881 19.84 -8.02 -6.68
C TYR A 881 20.09 -8.18 -5.17
N GLY A 882 20.71 -9.29 -4.79
CA GLY A 882 21.12 -9.55 -3.43
C GLY A 882 22.36 -10.43 -3.38
N SER A 883 23.13 -10.37 -2.32
CA SER A 883 24.39 -11.10 -2.10
C SER A 883 24.17 -12.62 -2.10
N GLY A 884 24.08 -13.23 -3.26
CA GLY A 884 24.20 -14.67 -3.50
C GLY A 884 22.98 -15.54 -3.27
N THR A 885 21.84 -14.99 -2.83
CA THR A 885 20.56 -15.71 -2.78
C THR A 885 19.48 -14.83 -3.37
N ASN A 886 19.03 -15.14 -4.58
CA ASN A 886 17.84 -14.54 -5.18
C ASN A 886 16.60 -14.97 -4.40
N THR A 887 16.53 -14.66 -3.14
CA THR A 887 15.41 -15.01 -2.27
C THR A 887 14.40 -13.88 -2.33
N LEU A 888 13.19 -14.29 -2.65
CA LEU A 888 12.01 -13.45 -2.55
C LEU A 888 11.32 -13.75 -1.23
N ASP A 889 10.76 -12.73 -0.61
CA ASP A 889 9.85 -12.95 0.51
C ASP A 889 8.55 -13.63 0.01
N ASN A 890 7.68 -14.00 0.94
CA ASN A 890 6.40 -14.67 0.61
C ASN A 890 5.46 -13.80 -0.25
N ASN A 891 5.79 -12.53 -0.43
CA ASN A 891 5.00 -11.55 -1.19
C ASN A 891 5.62 -11.28 -2.56
N GLY A 892 6.74 -11.93 -2.90
CA GLY A 892 7.42 -11.73 -4.17
C GLY A 892 8.31 -10.48 -4.23
N ASN A 893 8.66 -9.89 -3.09
CA ASN A 893 9.62 -8.79 -3.02
C ASN A 893 11.04 -9.31 -2.87
N CYS A 894 12.00 -8.58 -3.41
CA CYS A 894 13.40 -8.90 -3.24
C CYS A 894 13.80 -8.76 -1.76
N VAL A 895 14.31 -9.82 -1.18
CA VAL A 895 14.90 -9.79 0.16
C VAL A 895 16.41 -9.58 0.02
N ASN A 896 16.90 -8.47 0.55
CA ASN A 896 18.33 -8.19 0.64
C ASN A 896 18.97 -8.98 1.77
#